data_3eaf9ab37e9046c1c1cfbc21fe2dad5d
#
_entry.id   3eaf9ab37e9046c1c1cfbc21fe2dad5d
#
_cell.length_a   1.000
_cell.length_b   1.000
_cell.length_c   1.000
_cell.angle_alpha   90.00
_cell.angle_beta   90.00
_cell.angle_gamma   90.00
#
_symmetry.space_group_name_H-M   'P 1'
#
loop_
_entity.id
_entity.type
_entity.pdbx_description
1 polymer ?
#
loop_
_entity_poly.entity_id
_entity_poly.type
_entity_poly.pdbx_seq_one_letter_code
_entity_poly.pdbx_strand_id
1 'polypeptide(L)'
;MWHNSCKCNQKDASPKPTIAKGHHVPGTRYPLEVQPNIPERLARLSELAVDLLYSWNRPIRLLFVRLDPVLWERCGRNPKLMLRRVGQERLDEAAQDPLFLEEYQRALSLHDTYHTVRIPSRLMDLDPKTDLVAYFCAEFGLHESLQIYSGGLGILAGDHCKAASDLSLPFVAVGLLYRQGYFTQTIDAQGNQIVGTAPALLADLPVTPACDDEGRELRVSVTLPGRTVALKIWRVIAGRISLYLLDSDIPENTAADRAITCQLYGGDRETRLRQEIVLGIGGVRALRAAGLQPTVWHINEGHPAFQILERCRELVNQGLDFDTALEIVAAGTVFTTHTPVPAGHDIFDEELFGRYLESYVTDLGIDIAELKTLGSSPISQGGFNMTALALRGSRLHNGVSRIHGEVASRMEAYIWPQIPWAENPVGYVTNGIHVATFLAQEWSSLFDMRFGSEWRNKLTEASYWERIDTISDHSYWSVHQSLKAAMLEAVKKRVIRQYRRNGVGEGLIHRLTRQLEPDAKGPLVIGFARRFATYKRAGLLFEDPIRLARLLNDPERPVLLLFAGKAHPHDHPGQNLIRLIHEFSRRPEFEGKIILIEGYDLSLARRLVTGVDVWLNTPEYPLEASGTSGQKAAINGVVNLSILDGWWGEGYAGDNGWGICPHKGLIDNAQRTREESAELLDILEQQVLPLYFDAAEHGYSRPWIAISKAAMRRAMPVFNAERMVLEYTRDYYRKAARHARLLAQKEAAGGRTLAQWKRAVAAAWPGVRLEHGNDTPESLKVGESLHLTILVHANGLHENDLAVECLFESQDETGEHIVRAQVQLAAGGVDSEGRLVFHLDHKPGTSGFQTLRVRAYPYHALLAHRFEMGCMAWL
;
A
#
# COMPACT_ATOMS: atom_id res chain seq x y z
N MET A 1 -10.22 33.31 -0.92
CA MET A 1 -9.96 34.10 0.29
C MET A 1 -10.67 33.43 1.47
N TRP A 2 -10.01 32.58 2.19
CA TRP A 2 -10.31 32.19 3.57
C TRP A 2 -9.04 31.61 4.16
N HIS A 3 -8.28 32.50 4.82
CA HIS A 3 -7.19 32.12 5.70
C HIS A 3 -7.82 31.55 6.98
N ASN A 4 -7.82 30.26 7.15
CA ASN A 4 -7.86 29.62 8.44
C ASN A 4 -6.45 29.16 8.78
N SER A 5 -5.66 30.11 9.31
CA SER A 5 -4.42 29.79 10.00
C SER A 5 -4.71 28.82 11.15
N CYS A 6 -4.04 27.68 11.15
CA CYS A 6 -3.89 26.83 12.33
C CYS A 6 -3.28 27.68 13.46
N LYS A 7 -4.12 28.30 14.30
CA LYS A 7 -3.69 28.91 15.55
C LYS A 7 -3.43 27.77 16.54
N CYS A 8 -2.22 27.24 16.56
CA CYS A 8 -1.70 26.62 17.76
C CYS A 8 -1.68 27.69 18.86
N ASN A 9 -2.67 27.67 19.73
CA ASN A 9 -2.70 28.53 20.91
C ASN A 9 -1.48 28.23 21.78
N GLN A 10 -0.58 29.21 21.87
CA GLN A 10 0.46 29.23 22.87
C GLN A 10 -0.19 29.33 24.27
N LYS A 11 -0.36 28.18 24.90
CA LYS A 11 -0.31 28.01 26.35
C LYS A 11 -0.06 26.54 26.59
N ASP A 12 0.98 26.22 27.32
CA ASP A 12 1.17 24.94 27.99
C ASP A 12 -0.09 24.58 28.78
N ALA A 13 -1.01 23.92 28.12
CA ALA A 13 -2.17 23.33 28.74
C ALA A 13 -2.49 22.04 27.99
N SER A 14 -2.30 20.94 28.66
CA SER A 14 -2.94 19.67 28.33
C SER A 14 -4.37 19.92 27.88
N PRO A 15 -4.89 19.26 26.82
CA PRO A 15 -6.25 19.48 26.34
C PRO A 15 -7.21 19.18 27.48
N LYS A 16 -7.97 20.20 27.89
CA LYS A 16 -9.02 20.05 28.90
C LYS A 16 -10.05 19.07 28.32
N PRO A 17 -10.46 18.04 29.06
CA PRO A 17 -11.54 17.16 28.62
C PRO A 17 -12.81 18.03 28.47
N THR A 18 -13.46 17.95 27.30
CA THR A 18 -14.75 18.60 27.04
C THR A 18 -15.81 17.89 27.89
N ILE A 19 -16.12 18.47 29.04
CA ILE A 19 -17.19 18.01 29.92
C ILE A 19 -18.52 18.55 29.37
N ALA A 20 -19.45 17.65 29.12
CA ALA A 20 -20.84 18.00 28.81
C ALA A 20 -21.39 19.02 29.80
N LYS A 21 -22.19 19.98 29.29
CA LYS A 21 -22.84 21.01 30.10
C LYS A 21 -23.70 20.39 31.21
N GLY A 22 -23.13 20.21 32.39
CA GLY A 22 -23.79 19.81 33.59
C GLY A 22 -23.29 20.69 34.74
N HIS A 23 -24.18 21.33 35.43
CA HIS A 23 -24.08 22.10 36.67
C HIS A 23 -22.73 22.76 36.99
N HIS A 24 -22.68 24.07 36.94
CA HIS A 24 -21.55 24.88 37.40
C HIS A 24 -21.25 24.58 38.89
N VAL A 25 -20.14 23.85 39.11
CA VAL A 25 -19.54 23.76 40.44
C VAL A 25 -18.52 24.91 40.52
N PRO A 26 -18.65 25.84 41.49
CA PRO A 26 -17.68 26.92 41.67
C PRO A 26 -16.31 26.35 42.09
N GLY A 27 -15.26 26.88 41.48
CA GLY A 27 -13.86 26.55 41.81
C GLY A 27 -13.00 26.27 40.56
N THR A 28 -11.71 26.53 40.66
CA THR A 28 -10.73 26.22 39.58
C THR A 28 -10.45 24.72 39.57
N ARG A 29 -10.63 24.06 38.40
CA ARG A 29 -10.34 22.64 38.25
C ARG A 29 -8.94 22.47 37.67
N TYR A 30 -8.10 21.71 38.38
CA TYR A 30 -6.77 21.32 37.90
C TYR A 30 -6.84 19.86 37.44
N PRO A 31 -6.42 19.53 36.19
CA PRO A 31 -6.33 18.13 35.75
C PRO A 31 -5.18 17.45 36.49
N LEU A 32 -5.49 16.35 37.17
CA LEU A 32 -4.51 15.44 37.77
C LEU A 32 -4.73 14.05 37.22
N GLU A 33 -3.67 13.42 36.67
CA GLU A 33 -3.68 12.03 36.33
C GLU A 33 -2.93 11.23 37.40
N VAL A 34 -3.59 10.25 37.99
CA VAL A 34 -2.96 9.30 38.90
C VAL A 34 -2.78 8.00 38.14
N GLN A 35 -1.53 7.60 37.96
CA GLN A 35 -1.20 6.35 37.25
C GLN A 35 -0.98 5.23 38.28
N PRO A 36 -1.40 3.99 37.95
CA PRO A 36 -1.16 2.86 38.84
C PRO A 36 0.31 2.44 38.85
N ASN A 37 0.74 1.80 39.93
CA ASN A 37 2.02 1.12 40.01
C ASN A 37 1.89 -0.31 39.51
N ILE A 38 2.66 -0.68 38.51
CA ILE A 38 2.68 -2.07 38.01
C ILE A 38 3.43 -2.93 39.03
N PRO A 39 2.78 -3.97 39.61
CA PRO A 39 3.47 -4.87 40.56
C PRO A 39 4.74 -5.48 39.94
N GLU A 40 5.77 -5.68 40.75
CA GLU A 40 7.07 -6.21 40.30
C GLU A 40 6.93 -7.55 39.55
N ARG A 41 6.02 -8.41 39.99
CA ARG A 41 5.72 -9.70 39.33
C ARG A 41 5.17 -9.54 37.90
N LEU A 42 4.64 -8.35 37.54
CA LEU A 42 4.05 -8.01 36.24
C LEU A 42 4.86 -6.92 35.51
N ALA A 43 6.09 -6.61 35.93
CA ALA A 43 6.87 -5.46 35.44
C ALA A 43 7.00 -5.42 33.91
N ARG A 44 7.14 -6.58 33.23
CA ARG A 44 7.28 -6.68 31.78
C ARG A 44 5.97 -6.48 30.99
N LEU A 45 4.81 -6.24 31.68
CA LEU A 45 3.59 -5.80 30.97
C LEU A 45 3.83 -4.52 30.17
N SER A 46 4.67 -3.62 30.68
CA SER A 46 5.03 -2.38 29.98
C SER A 46 5.77 -2.64 28.65
N GLU A 47 6.64 -3.67 28.64
CA GLU A 47 7.36 -4.11 27.43
C GLU A 47 6.37 -4.67 26.39
N LEU A 48 5.49 -5.58 26.80
CA LEU A 48 4.46 -6.15 25.94
C LEU A 48 3.48 -5.11 25.41
N ALA A 49 3.24 -4.02 26.16
CA ALA A 49 2.28 -2.96 25.81
C ALA A 49 2.78 -2.01 24.73
N VAL A 50 4.09 -1.85 24.56
CA VAL A 50 4.67 -0.95 23.54
C VAL A 50 5.06 -1.66 22.25
N ASP A 51 5.21 -2.99 22.28
CA ASP A 51 5.44 -3.79 21.07
C ASP A 51 4.11 -4.10 20.38
N LEU A 52 3.93 -3.58 19.18
CA LEU A 52 2.71 -3.83 18.38
C LEU A 52 2.50 -5.31 18.01
N LEU A 53 3.42 -6.20 18.36
CA LEU A 53 3.26 -7.65 18.19
C LEU A 53 1.93 -8.14 18.80
N TYR A 54 1.43 -7.54 19.88
CA TYR A 54 0.14 -7.88 20.46
C TYR A 54 -1.01 -7.76 19.44
N SER A 55 -0.88 -6.89 18.42
CA SER A 55 -1.94 -6.64 17.45
C SER A 55 -2.23 -7.85 16.54
N TRP A 56 -1.25 -8.74 16.35
CA TRP A 56 -1.41 -9.99 15.56
C TRP A 56 -1.01 -11.26 16.32
N ASN A 57 -0.41 -11.14 17.52
CA ASN A 57 -0.15 -12.28 18.40
C ASN A 57 -1.27 -12.38 19.45
N ARG A 58 -2.14 -13.39 19.28
CA ARG A 58 -3.33 -13.56 20.12
C ARG A 58 -3.02 -13.77 21.60
N PRO A 59 -2.11 -14.68 22.02
CA PRO A 59 -1.81 -14.88 23.44
C PRO A 59 -1.38 -13.59 24.15
N ILE A 60 -0.54 -12.76 23.53
CA ILE A 60 -0.12 -11.49 24.09
C ILE A 60 -1.32 -10.53 24.22
N ARG A 61 -2.15 -10.45 23.18
CA ARG A 61 -3.35 -9.59 23.19
C ARG A 61 -4.35 -10.02 24.27
N LEU A 62 -4.62 -11.33 24.40
CA LEU A 62 -5.60 -11.84 25.35
C LEU A 62 -5.22 -11.55 26.81
N LEU A 63 -3.96 -11.42 27.12
CA LEU A 63 -3.48 -11.01 28.44
C LEU A 63 -4.08 -9.67 28.87
N PHE A 64 -4.07 -8.66 27.98
CA PHE A 64 -4.67 -7.35 28.24
C PHE A 64 -6.20 -7.40 28.28
N VAL A 65 -6.83 -8.18 27.39
CA VAL A 65 -8.27 -8.39 27.43
C VAL A 65 -8.71 -8.99 28.76
N ARG A 66 -7.97 -9.98 29.30
CA ARG A 66 -8.26 -10.63 30.57
C ARG A 66 -8.03 -9.72 31.77
N LEU A 67 -7.02 -8.85 31.68
CA LEU A 67 -6.75 -7.89 32.74
C LEU A 67 -7.99 -7.02 33.05
N ASP A 68 -8.62 -6.41 32.01
CA ASP A 68 -9.91 -5.71 32.10
C ASP A 68 -10.56 -5.59 30.71
N PRO A 69 -11.54 -6.45 30.36
CA PRO A 69 -12.15 -6.45 29.02
C PRO A 69 -12.96 -5.19 28.71
N VAL A 70 -13.53 -4.51 29.71
CA VAL A 70 -14.28 -3.28 29.53
C VAL A 70 -13.35 -2.12 29.25
N LEU A 71 -12.29 -2.00 30.02
CA LEU A 71 -11.29 -0.97 29.85
C LEU A 71 -10.52 -1.14 28.53
N TRP A 72 -10.23 -2.39 28.12
CA TRP A 72 -9.63 -2.71 26.84
C TRP A 72 -10.38 -2.08 25.65
N GLU A 73 -11.69 -2.29 25.59
CA GLU A 73 -12.50 -1.69 24.53
C GLU A 73 -12.61 -0.16 24.67
N ARG A 74 -12.72 0.37 25.91
CA ARG A 74 -12.75 1.82 26.16
C ARG A 74 -11.45 2.55 25.80
N CYS A 75 -10.32 1.88 25.94
CA CYS A 75 -9.00 2.39 25.54
C CYS A 75 -8.70 2.19 24.04
N GLY A 76 -9.68 1.79 23.23
CA GLY A 76 -9.48 1.54 21.80
C GLY A 76 -8.46 0.43 21.52
N ARG A 77 -8.40 -0.58 22.41
CA ARG A 77 -7.50 -1.72 22.34
C ARG A 77 -6.02 -1.34 22.39
N ASN A 78 -5.73 -0.26 23.11
CA ASN A 78 -4.37 0.26 23.31
C ASN A 78 -3.85 -0.17 24.69
N PRO A 79 -2.94 -1.16 24.78
CA PRO A 79 -2.43 -1.66 26.07
C PRO A 79 -1.68 -0.59 26.86
N LYS A 80 -0.90 0.28 26.19
CA LYS A 80 -0.15 1.35 26.88
C LYS A 80 -1.09 2.32 27.57
N LEU A 81 -2.16 2.76 26.88
CA LEU A 81 -3.20 3.60 27.46
C LEU A 81 -3.96 2.86 28.57
N MET A 82 -4.23 1.57 28.37
CA MET A 82 -4.89 0.73 29.35
C MET A 82 -4.09 0.62 30.67
N LEU A 83 -2.79 0.36 30.59
CA LEU A 83 -1.91 0.27 31.76
C LEU A 83 -1.81 1.59 32.55
N ARG A 84 -2.07 2.73 31.93
CA ARG A 84 -2.13 4.03 32.60
C ARG A 84 -3.45 4.28 33.32
N ARG A 85 -4.51 3.55 32.98
CA ARG A 85 -5.90 3.79 33.45
C ARG A 85 -6.51 2.65 34.23
N VAL A 86 -5.87 1.49 34.27
CA VAL A 86 -6.35 0.33 35.00
C VAL A 86 -6.28 0.60 36.52
N GLY A 87 -7.28 0.15 37.29
CA GLY A 87 -7.28 0.31 38.75
C GLY A 87 -6.16 -0.46 39.40
N GLN A 88 -5.52 0.12 40.45
CA GLN A 88 -4.46 -0.55 41.18
C GLN A 88 -4.90 -1.90 41.75
N GLU A 89 -6.09 -1.95 42.35
CA GLU A 89 -6.68 -3.19 42.88
C GLU A 89 -6.70 -4.32 41.85
N ARG A 90 -7.05 -3.98 40.58
CA ARG A 90 -7.09 -4.97 39.50
C ARG A 90 -5.70 -5.50 39.12
N LEU A 91 -4.67 -4.66 39.17
CA LEU A 91 -3.29 -5.09 38.96
C LEU A 91 -2.78 -5.97 40.11
N ASP A 92 -3.13 -5.62 41.35
CA ASP A 92 -2.75 -6.37 42.54
C ASP A 92 -3.43 -7.75 42.58
N GLU A 93 -4.71 -7.83 42.21
CA GLU A 93 -5.42 -9.11 42.00
C GLU A 93 -4.74 -9.98 40.93
N ALA A 94 -4.45 -9.38 39.74
CA ALA A 94 -3.80 -10.10 38.66
C ALA A 94 -2.39 -10.61 39.04
N ALA A 95 -1.66 -9.89 39.86
CA ALA A 95 -0.35 -10.30 40.39
C ALA A 95 -0.44 -11.46 41.39
N GLN A 96 -1.62 -11.77 41.90
CA GLN A 96 -1.89 -12.88 42.83
C GLN A 96 -2.66 -14.03 42.17
N ASP A 97 -3.29 -13.81 41.01
CA ASP A 97 -4.04 -14.86 40.27
C ASP A 97 -3.09 -15.84 39.58
N PRO A 98 -3.02 -17.12 40.00
CA PRO A 98 -2.12 -18.11 39.42
C PRO A 98 -2.37 -18.32 37.91
N LEU A 99 -3.66 -18.27 37.47
CA LEU A 99 -4.01 -18.44 36.07
C LEU A 99 -3.55 -17.25 35.21
N PHE A 100 -3.68 -16.03 35.73
CA PHE A 100 -3.17 -14.85 35.04
C PHE A 100 -1.65 -14.90 34.93
N LEU A 101 -0.96 -15.31 35.99
CA LEU A 101 0.49 -15.42 36.00
C LEU A 101 1.00 -16.49 35.05
N GLU A 102 0.32 -17.62 34.91
CA GLU A 102 0.64 -18.67 33.93
C GLU A 102 0.52 -18.13 32.49
N GLU A 103 -0.60 -17.47 32.16
CA GLU A 103 -0.79 -16.84 30.85
C GLU A 103 0.22 -15.72 30.59
N TYR A 104 0.56 -14.94 31.60
CA TYR A 104 1.60 -13.93 31.52
C TYR A 104 2.97 -14.53 31.20
N GLN A 105 3.38 -15.59 31.88
CA GLN A 105 4.65 -16.28 31.61
C GLN A 105 4.64 -16.90 30.20
N ARG A 106 3.53 -17.45 29.76
CA ARG A 106 3.37 -17.94 28.39
C ARG A 106 3.49 -16.84 27.36
N ALA A 107 2.86 -15.68 27.59
CA ALA A 107 2.95 -14.52 26.70
C ALA A 107 4.39 -13.99 26.62
N LEU A 108 5.11 -13.91 27.73
CA LEU A 108 6.51 -13.53 27.77
C LEU A 108 7.39 -14.52 27.00
N SER A 109 7.20 -15.83 27.23
CA SER A 109 7.97 -16.85 26.51
C SER A 109 7.76 -16.79 24.99
N LEU A 110 6.52 -16.53 24.55
CA LEU A 110 6.21 -16.34 23.13
C LEU A 110 6.85 -15.08 22.57
N HIS A 111 6.80 -13.97 23.32
CA HIS A 111 7.43 -12.72 22.93
C HIS A 111 8.96 -12.88 22.82
N ASP A 112 9.60 -13.45 23.82
CA ASP A 112 11.04 -13.67 23.83
C ASP A 112 11.49 -14.62 22.71
N THR A 113 10.73 -15.70 22.49
CA THR A 113 10.98 -16.65 21.39
C THR A 113 10.83 -15.96 20.03
N TYR A 114 9.79 -15.15 19.86
CA TYR A 114 9.58 -14.41 18.62
C TYR A 114 10.76 -13.50 18.29
N HIS A 115 11.32 -12.80 19.29
CA HIS A 115 12.45 -11.89 19.09
C HIS A 115 13.82 -12.60 18.93
N THR A 116 14.01 -13.78 19.54
CA THR A 116 15.29 -14.48 19.55
C THR A 116 15.47 -15.50 18.44
N VAL A 117 14.39 -16.23 18.10
CA VAL A 117 14.45 -17.27 17.05
C VAL A 117 14.33 -16.63 15.68
N ARG A 118 15.40 -16.69 14.89
CA ARG A 118 15.37 -16.30 13.47
C ARG A 118 14.95 -17.48 12.62
N ILE A 119 14.23 -17.21 11.54
CA ILE A 119 13.82 -18.21 10.53
C ILE A 119 14.78 -18.11 9.34
N PRO A 120 15.87 -18.89 9.28
CA PRO A 120 16.95 -18.65 8.31
C PRO A 120 16.63 -19.08 6.87
N SER A 121 15.65 -19.98 6.67
CA SER A 121 15.60 -20.77 5.44
C SER A 121 14.79 -20.15 4.29
N ARG A 122 14.02 -19.07 4.52
CA ARG A 122 13.15 -18.49 3.49
C ARG A 122 13.69 -17.21 2.83
N LEU A 123 14.76 -16.62 3.39
CA LEU A 123 15.34 -15.35 2.94
C LEU A 123 16.58 -15.58 2.08
N MET A 124 16.50 -16.46 1.10
CA MET A 124 17.61 -16.82 0.22
C MET A 124 18.34 -15.57 -0.30
N ASP A 125 19.62 -15.45 0.03
CA ASP A 125 20.60 -14.48 -0.51
C ASP A 125 20.56 -13.02 0.01
N LEU A 126 19.82 -12.69 1.08
CA LEU A 126 20.09 -11.51 1.90
C LEU A 126 20.83 -11.94 3.16
N ASP A 127 22.03 -11.42 3.37
CA ASP A 127 22.80 -11.68 4.58
C ASP A 127 22.37 -10.72 5.70
N PRO A 128 21.74 -11.21 6.78
CA PRO A 128 21.28 -10.33 7.87
C PRO A 128 22.40 -9.55 8.59
N LYS A 129 23.67 -9.90 8.35
CA LYS A 129 24.82 -9.19 8.92
C LYS A 129 25.28 -8.02 8.08
N THR A 130 25.05 -8.08 6.78
CA THR A 130 25.56 -7.10 5.82
C THR A 130 24.46 -6.38 5.05
N ASP A 131 23.27 -6.95 4.97
CA ASP A 131 22.13 -6.38 4.26
C ASP A 131 21.08 -5.84 5.25
N LEU A 132 20.57 -4.66 4.92
CA LEU A 132 19.46 -4.02 5.62
C LEU A 132 18.58 -3.31 4.61
N VAL A 133 17.28 -3.58 4.63
CA VAL A 133 16.29 -2.90 3.81
C VAL A 133 15.71 -1.73 4.61
N ALA A 134 15.79 -0.52 4.07
CA ALA A 134 15.13 0.67 4.61
C ALA A 134 13.90 1.00 3.77
N TYR A 135 12.72 0.91 4.38
CA TYR A 135 11.43 1.13 3.75
C TYR A 135 10.86 2.48 4.16
N PHE A 136 10.71 3.37 3.19
CA PHE A 136 10.23 4.74 3.41
C PHE A 136 8.79 4.88 2.92
N CYS A 137 7.90 5.34 3.78
CA CYS A 137 6.51 5.60 3.45
C CYS A 137 5.97 6.79 4.23
N ALA A 138 5.08 7.58 3.61
CA ALA A 138 4.42 8.71 4.27
C ALA A 138 3.42 8.27 5.35
N GLU A 139 2.90 7.04 5.30
CA GLU A 139 1.85 6.56 6.22
C GLU A 139 2.04 5.07 6.57
N PHE A 140 1.70 4.70 7.82
CA PHE A 140 1.76 3.32 8.31
C PHE A 140 0.51 2.95 9.11
N GLY A 141 -0.26 1.98 8.62
CA GLY A 141 -1.46 1.46 9.25
C GLY A 141 -1.21 0.16 10.00
N LEU A 142 -0.53 0.23 11.13
CA LEU A 142 -0.15 -0.94 11.93
C LEU A 142 -1.26 -1.40 12.88
N HIS A 143 -1.85 -0.47 13.63
CA HIS A 143 -2.91 -0.74 14.60
C HIS A 143 -3.71 0.53 14.89
N GLU A 144 -4.94 0.39 15.41
CA GLU A 144 -5.81 1.53 15.80
C GLU A 144 -5.23 2.42 16.90
N SER A 145 -4.27 1.93 17.68
CA SER A 145 -3.54 2.73 18.69
C SER A 145 -2.54 3.72 18.10
N LEU A 146 -2.22 3.61 16.80
CA LEU A 146 -1.28 4.48 16.10
C LEU A 146 -1.90 4.94 14.77
N GLN A 147 -2.58 6.06 14.80
CA GLN A 147 -3.40 6.56 13.69
C GLN A 147 -2.59 7.45 12.72
N ILE A 148 -1.49 6.94 12.20
CA ILE A 148 -0.63 7.62 11.22
C ILE A 148 -0.84 7.09 9.78
N TYR A 149 -2.08 6.80 9.42
CA TYR A 149 -2.47 6.33 8.09
C TYR A 149 -3.82 6.93 7.69
N SER A 150 -4.06 7.05 6.40
CA SER A 150 -5.32 7.54 5.83
C SER A 150 -6.11 6.45 5.10
N GLY A 151 -5.41 5.58 4.37
CA GLY A 151 -6.04 4.63 3.46
C GLY A 151 -5.24 3.36 3.20
N GLY A 152 -5.42 2.82 1.99
CA GLY A 152 -4.84 1.52 1.59
C GLY A 152 -3.33 1.49 1.57
N LEU A 153 -2.68 2.61 1.22
CA LEU A 153 -1.21 2.73 1.17
C LEU A 153 -0.59 2.44 2.54
N GLY A 154 -1.08 3.11 3.59
CA GLY A 154 -0.57 2.92 4.95
C GLY A 154 -0.87 1.53 5.51
N ILE A 155 -2.06 0.99 5.22
CA ILE A 155 -2.41 -0.39 5.64
C ILE A 155 -1.47 -1.41 4.99
N LEU A 156 -1.14 -1.24 3.70
CA LEU A 156 -0.19 -2.09 3.01
C LEU A 156 1.23 -1.96 3.60
N ALA A 157 1.68 -0.72 3.89
CA ALA A 157 2.97 -0.50 4.53
C ALA A 157 3.05 -1.20 5.90
N GLY A 158 1.95 -1.16 6.68
CA GLY A 158 1.81 -1.91 7.92
C GLY A 158 1.86 -3.43 7.73
N ASP A 159 1.17 -3.95 6.72
CA ASP A 159 1.15 -5.37 6.39
C ASP A 159 2.54 -5.85 5.91
N HIS A 160 3.24 -5.03 5.13
CA HIS A 160 4.62 -5.28 4.71
C HIS A 160 5.57 -5.38 5.91
N CYS A 161 5.52 -4.42 6.84
CA CYS A 161 6.32 -4.43 8.06
C CYS A 161 6.05 -5.68 8.92
N LYS A 162 4.79 -6.07 9.10
CA LYS A 162 4.42 -7.25 9.87
C LYS A 162 4.90 -8.55 9.22
N ALA A 163 4.74 -8.69 7.90
CA ALA A 163 5.24 -9.85 7.16
C ALA A 163 6.77 -9.90 7.17
N ALA A 164 7.47 -8.77 7.00
CA ALA A 164 8.92 -8.68 7.14
C ALA A 164 9.39 -9.09 8.56
N SER A 165 8.62 -8.71 9.59
CA SER A 165 8.86 -9.11 10.98
C SER A 165 8.71 -10.63 11.15
N ASP A 166 7.62 -11.22 10.67
CA ASP A 166 7.35 -12.66 10.77
C ASP A 166 8.42 -13.48 10.02
N LEU A 167 8.87 -12.99 8.87
CA LEU A 167 9.94 -13.60 8.07
C LEU A 167 11.35 -13.35 8.61
N SER A 168 11.52 -12.54 9.67
CA SER A 168 12.85 -12.15 10.20
C SER A 168 13.73 -11.43 9.15
N LEU A 169 13.14 -10.71 8.23
CA LEU A 169 13.86 -9.92 7.23
C LEU A 169 14.70 -8.83 7.92
N PRO A 170 15.96 -8.59 7.52
CA PRO A 170 16.71 -7.42 7.97
C PRO A 170 16.09 -6.15 7.39
N PHE A 171 15.25 -5.52 8.19
CA PHE A 171 14.32 -4.49 7.69
C PHE A 171 14.10 -3.40 8.74
N VAL A 172 14.06 -2.16 8.29
CA VAL A 172 13.74 -0.97 9.09
C VAL A 172 12.77 -0.09 8.28
N ALA A 173 11.86 0.58 8.98
CA ALA A 173 10.92 1.48 8.33
C ALA A 173 11.13 2.94 8.80
N VAL A 174 10.79 3.90 7.94
CA VAL A 174 10.90 5.34 8.20
C VAL A 174 9.62 6.05 7.77
N GLY A 175 9.11 6.90 8.65
CA GLY A 175 7.90 7.69 8.43
C GLY A 175 7.87 9.00 9.23
N LEU A 176 6.70 9.62 9.30
CA LEU A 176 6.46 10.84 10.07
C LEU A 176 5.49 10.56 11.23
N LEU A 177 5.71 11.22 12.38
CA LEU A 177 4.80 11.15 13.51
C LEU A 177 3.75 12.27 13.40
N TYR A 178 2.58 11.92 12.88
CA TYR A 178 1.48 12.87 12.76
C TYR A 178 0.71 12.98 14.09
N ARG A 179 0.86 14.11 14.78
CA ARG A 179 0.22 14.36 16.10
C ARG A 179 -1.30 14.35 16.05
N GLN A 180 -1.89 14.77 14.94
CA GLN A 180 -3.35 14.76 14.71
C GLN A 180 -3.80 13.57 13.85
N GLY A 181 -2.84 12.75 13.37
CA GLY A 181 -3.13 11.65 12.47
C GLY A 181 -3.75 12.11 11.16
N TYR A 182 -4.79 11.38 10.68
CA TYR A 182 -5.59 11.81 9.55
C TYR A 182 -6.76 12.69 10.04
N PHE A 183 -7.98 12.18 10.13
CA PHE A 183 -9.10 12.88 10.76
C PHE A 183 -10.16 11.88 11.22
N THR A 184 -10.97 12.28 12.21
CA THR A 184 -12.18 11.57 12.59
C THR A 184 -13.37 12.11 11.79
N GLN A 185 -14.34 11.24 11.50
CA GLN A 185 -15.51 11.57 10.70
C GLN A 185 -16.77 11.36 11.52
N THR A 186 -17.66 12.35 11.49
CA THR A 186 -19.07 12.16 11.80
C THR A 186 -19.92 12.60 10.61
N ILE A 187 -21.15 12.10 10.52
CA ILE A 187 -22.11 12.45 9.47
C ILE A 187 -23.30 13.13 10.15
N ASP A 188 -23.62 14.35 9.75
CA ASP A 188 -24.74 15.12 10.32
C ASP A 188 -26.11 14.64 9.82
N ALA A 189 -27.18 15.29 10.30
CA ALA A 189 -28.55 14.96 9.93
C ALA A 189 -28.87 15.23 8.43
N GLN A 190 -28.08 16.03 7.74
CA GLN A 190 -28.17 16.38 6.32
C GLN A 190 -27.26 15.50 5.44
N GLY A 191 -26.51 14.56 6.03
CA GLY A 191 -25.60 13.69 5.28
C GLY A 191 -24.25 14.34 5.00
N ASN A 192 -23.91 15.48 5.60
CA ASN A 192 -22.62 16.11 5.42
C ASN A 192 -21.56 15.43 6.29
N GLN A 193 -20.38 15.22 5.72
CA GLN A 193 -19.21 14.79 6.46
C GLN A 193 -18.67 15.93 7.31
N ILE A 194 -18.62 15.73 8.61
CA ILE A 194 -17.98 16.63 9.57
C ILE A 194 -16.62 16.08 9.95
N VAL A 195 -15.60 16.89 9.75
CA VAL A 195 -14.22 16.56 10.04
C VAL A 195 -13.88 16.98 11.46
N GLY A 196 -13.37 16.04 12.24
CA GLY A 196 -12.84 16.29 13.58
C GLY A 196 -11.36 15.95 13.66
N THR A 197 -10.59 16.79 14.34
CA THR A 197 -9.18 16.53 14.65
C THR A 197 -8.99 16.59 16.15
N ALA A 198 -8.34 15.58 16.70
CA ALA A 198 -7.92 15.57 18.11
C ALA A 198 -6.45 15.17 18.18
N PRO A 199 -5.57 16.01 18.76
CA PRO A 199 -4.17 15.64 18.89
C PRO A 199 -4.03 14.44 19.83
N ALA A 200 -3.27 13.45 19.40
CA ALA A 200 -2.94 12.29 20.22
C ALA A 200 -1.95 12.70 21.32
N LEU A 201 -2.18 12.22 22.53
CA LEU A 201 -1.22 12.33 23.60
C LEU A 201 -0.07 11.33 23.36
N LEU A 202 1.16 11.81 23.27
CA LEU A 202 2.34 10.96 23.06
C LEU A 202 2.47 9.85 24.10
N ALA A 203 2.10 10.16 25.34
CA ALA A 203 2.10 9.18 26.43
C ALA A 203 1.16 7.99 26.17
N ASP A 204 0.13 8.16 25.34
CA ASP A 204 -0.84 7.13 25.01
C ASP A 204 -0.43 6.33 23.75
N LEU A 205 0.45 6.88 22.90
CA LEU A 205 0.90 6.22 21.68
C LEU A 205 1.93 5.13 21.96
N PRO A 206 1.94 4.02 21.21
CA PRO A 206 2.95 2.95 21.33
C PRO A 206 4.29 3.40 20.72
N VAL A 207 4.78 4.56 21.12
CA VAL A 207 6.05 5.14 20.68
C VAL A 207 6.97 5.35 21.88
N THR A 208 8.28 5.23 21.67
CA THR A 208 9.33 5.57 22.62
C THR A 208 10.32 6.50 21.94
N PRO A 209 11.02 7.41 22.66
CA PRO A 209 12.14 8.12 22.06
C PRO A 209 13.18 7.12 21.52
N ALA A 210 13.70 7.37 20.32
CA ALA A 210 14.86 6.65 19.85
C ALA A 210 16.09 7.24 20.55
N CYS A 211 16.95 6.37 21.08
CA CYS A 211 18.15 6.77 21.85
C CYS A 211 19.39 6.13 21.26
N ASP A 212 20.54 6.76 21.48
CA ASP A 212 21.86 6.17 21.26
C ASP A 212 22.25 5.17 22.37
N ASP A 213 23.43 4.61 22.28
CA ASP A 213 23.93 3.61 23.24
C ASP A 213 24.15 4.19 24.66
N GLU A 214 24.29 5.53 24.78
CA GLU A 214 24.37 6.22 26.07
C GLU A 214 23.00 6.65 26.63
N GLY A 215 21.91 6.31 25.94
CA GLY A 215 20.55 6.63 26.36
C GLY A 215 20.10 8.06 26.03
N ARG A 216 20.85 8.82 25.23
CA ARG A 216 20.48 10.17 24.79
C ARG A 216 19.51 10.10 23.61
N GLU A 217 18.47 10.94 23.65
CA GLU A 217 17.48 11.01 22.58
C GLU A 217 18.13 11.42 21.23
N LEU A 218 17.88 10.62 20.20
CA LEU A 218 18.35 10.90 18.85
C LEU A 218 17.60 12.10 18.25
N ARG A 219 18.36 13.02 17.69
CA ARG A 219 17.86 14.22 16.98
C ARG A 219 18.64 14.43 15.71
N VAL A 220 17.96 14.91 14.68
CA VAL A 220 18.56 15.32 13.42
C VAL A 220 17.94 16.65 12.99
N SER A 221 18.40 17.22 11.89
CA SER A 221 17.83 18.45 11.37
C SER A 221 17.77 18.44 9.85
N VAL A 222 16.88 19.25 9.29
CA VAL A 222 16.81 19.58 7.87
C VAL A 222 16.92 21.09 7.67
N THR A 223 17.51 21.50 6.56
CA THR A 223 17.62 22.91 6.19
C THR A 223 16.41 23.29 5.34
N LEU A 224 15.70 24.31 5.75
CA LEU A 224 14.65 24.99 4.98
C LEU A 224 15.08 26.42 4.67
N PRO A 225 14.42 27.15 3.77
CA PRO A 225 14.82 28.50 3.40
C PRO A 225 15.05 29.40 4.63
N GLY A 226 16.32 29.84 4.80
CA GLY A 226 16.73 30.75 5.87
C GLY A 226 16.78 30.18 7.29
N ARG A 227 16.57 28.85 7.50
CA ARG A 227 16.55 28.25 8.84
C ARG A 227 16.81 26.76 8.84
N THR A 228 17.17 26.26 10.01
CA THR A 228 17.29 24.82 10.30
C THR A 228 16.11 24.37 11.16
N VAL A 229 15.49 23.26 10.80
CA VAL A 229 14.40 22.62 11.56
C VAL A 229 14.93 21.37 12.23
N ALA A 230 14.88 21.34 13.56
CA ALA A 230 15.29 20.20 14.36
C ALA A 230 14.15 19.14 14.39
N LEU A 231 14.52 17.86 14.38
CA LEU A 231 13.62 16.74 14.36
C LEU A 231 13.98 15.77 15.48
N LYS A 232 12.98 15.43 16.30
CA LYS A 232 13.08 14.33 17.27
C LYS A 232 12.73 13.03 16.57
N ILE A 233 13.41 11.97 16.93
CA ILE A 233 13.18 10.64 16.38
C ILE A 233 12.45 9.78 17.42
N TRP A 234 11.29 9.25 17.03
CA TRP A 234 10.53 8.29 17.81
C TRP A 234 10.68 6.89 17.23
N ARG A 235 10.64 5.89 18.08
CA ARG A 235 10.70 4.48 17.69
C ARG A 235 9.40 3.78 18.02
N VAL A 236 8.84 3.06 17.04
CA VAL A 236 7.76 2.09 17.19
C VAL A 236 8.35 0.70 17.02
N ILE A 237 8.00 -0.23 17.91
CA ILE A 237 8.37 -1.63 17.79
C ILE A 237 7.17 -2.39 17.21
N ALA A 238 7.37 -3.03 16.06
CA ALA A 238 6.40 -3.90 15.42
C ALA A 238 7.00 -5.31 15.28
N GLY A 239 7.00 -6.07 16.37
CA GLY A 239 7.77 -7.29 16.49
C GLY A 239 9.25 -7.01 16.27
N ARG A 240 9.89 -7.68 15.32
CA ARG A 240 11.33 -7.49 15.01
C ARG A 240 11.67 -6.18 14.30
N ILE A 241 10.66 -5.48 13.77
CA ILE A 241 10.86 -4.28 12.96
C ILE A 241 10.84 -3.04 13.84
N SER A 242 11.82 -2.17 13.64
CA SER A 242 11.80 -0.79 14.16
C SER A 242 11.30 0.15 13.08
N LEU A 243 10.26 0.93 13.41
CA LEU A 243 9.80 2.04 12.59
C LEU A 243 10.25 3.34 13.27
N TYR A 244 11.08 4.12 12.57
CA TYR A 244 11.53 5.43 13.01
C TYR A 244 10.60 6.51 12.46
N LEU A 245 10.06 7.33 13.36
CA LEU A 245 9.11 8.39 13.04
C LEU A 245 9.74 9.74 13.39
N LEU A 246 9.81 10.64 12.39
CA LEU A 246 10.33 11.98 12.58
C LEU A 246 9.22 12.92 13.04
N ASP A 247 9.57 13.79 13.98
CA ASP A 247 8.66 14.72 14.65
C ASP A 247 9.29 16.12 14.74
N SER A 248 8.67 17.10 14.10
CA SER A 248 9.08 18.50 14.16
C SER A 248 8.47 19.27 15.34
N ASP A 249 7.48 18.69 16.06
CA ASP A 249 6.80 19.37 17.18
C ASP A 249 7.62 19.30 18.46
N ILE A 250 8.74 20.04 18.44
CA ILE A 250 9.64 20.19 19.59
C ILE A 250 9.85 21.68 19.92
N PRO A 251 10.18 22.01 21.18
CA PRO A 251 10.26 23.40 21.65
C PRO A 251 11.29 24.29 20.94
N GLU A 252 12.33 23.66 20.37
CA GLU A 252 13.41 24.36 19.66
C GLU A 252 12.97 24.99 18.34
N ASN A 253 11.87 24.48 17.77
CA ASN A 253 11.34 24.92 16.49
C ASN A 253 10.33 26.06 16.66
N THR A 254 10.20 26.90 15.63
CA THR A 254 9.11 27.89 15.56
C THR A 254 7.75 27.22 15.51
N ALA A 255 6.68 27.93 15.87
CA ALA A 255 5.33 27.40 15.83
C ALA A 255 4.93 26.88 14.43
N ALA A 256 5.41 27.54 13.36
CA ALA A 256 5.17 27.13 11.97
C ALA A 256 5.91 25.82 11.62
N ASP A 257 7.14 25.68 12.09
CA ASP A 257 7.94 24.47 11.82
C ASP A 257 7.46 23.28 12.66
N ARG A 258 7.00 23.51 13.89
CA ARG A 258 6.35 22.49 14.72
C ARG A 258 5.11 21.90 14.06
N ALA A 259 4.43 22.65 13.20
CA ALA A 259 3.24 22.20 12.49
C ALA A 259 3.52 21.31 11.26
N ILE A 260 4.77 21.16 10.81
CA ILE A 260 5.12 20.39 9.60
C ILE A 260 4.63 18.94 9.73
N THR A 261 4.89 18.29 10.85
CA THR A 261 4.47 16.90 11.09
C THR A 261 3.14 16.79 11.87
N CYS A 262 2.30 17.81 11.83
CA CYS A 262 1.06 17.83 12.63
C CYS A 262 0.01 16.88 12.05
N GLN A 263 -0.25 16.95 10.74
CA GLN A 263 -1.37 16.23 10.11
C GLN A 263 -0.94 15.53 8.81
N LEU A 264 -1.36 14.28 8.67
CA LEU A 264 -1.18 13.50 7.43
C LEU A 264 -2.05 14.09 6.32
N TYR A 265 -1.44 14.40 5.18
CA TYR A 265 -2.06 15.02 4.00
C TYR A 265 -2.80 16.34 4.31
N GLY A 266 -2.43 17.01 5.41
CA GLY A 266 -2.95 18.33 5.78
C GLY A 266 -2.13 19.46 5.22
N GLY A 267 -2.71 20.68 5.27
CA GLY A 267 -2.06 21.89 4.81
C GLY A 267 -2.12 22.11 3.30
N ASP A 268 -1.24 22.98 2.82
CA ASP A 268 -1.08 23.34 1.42
C ASP A 268 0.09 22.58 0.74
N ARG A 269 0.37 22.90 -0.52
CA ARG A 269 1.47 22.30 -1.28
C ARG A 269 2.84 22.57 -0.65
N GLU A 270 3.03 23.73 -0.04
CA GLU A 270 4.28 24.07 0.63
C GLU A 270 4.48 23.23 1.90
N THR A 271 3.44 23.01 2.67
CA THR A 271 3.47 22.08 3.81
C THR A 271 3.80 20.66 3.34
N ARG A 272 3.24 20.25 2.21
CA ARG A 272 3.52 18.95 1.60
C ARG A 272 5.00 18.80 1.23
N LEU A 273 5.59 19.79 0.54
CA LEU A 273 7.02 19.80 0.21
C LEU A 273 7.89 19.69 1.46
N ARG A 274 7.54 20.45 2.53
CA ARG A 274 8.27 20.38 3.81
C ARG A 274 8.20 18.99 4.43
N GLN A 275 7.03 18.33 4.41
CA GLN A 275 6.88 16.96 4.90
C GLN A 275 7.75 15.99 4.11
N GLU A 276 7.84 16.12 2.80
CA GLU A 276 8.64 15.25 1.94
C GLU A 276 10.14 15.48 2.11
N ILE A 277 10.57 16.73 2.35
CA ILE A 277 11.95 17.03 2.74
C ILE A 277 12.29 16.38 4.10
N VAL A 278 11.40 16.51 5.08
CA VAL A 278 11.58 15.88 6.40
C VAL A 278 11.64 14.36 6.27
N LEU A 279 10.74 13.76 5.49
CA LEU A 279 10.68 12.31 5.30
C LEU A 279 11.91 11.78 4.54
N GLY A 280 12.24 12.38 3.39
CA GLY A 280 13.32 11.90 2.53
C GLY A 280 14.70 12.23 3.12
N ILE A 281 15.02 13.51 3.27
CA ILE A 281 16.33 13.98 3.77
C ILE A 281 16.47 13.65 5.26
N GLY A 282 15.50 14.07 6.08
CA GLY A 282 15.52 13.81 7.51
C GLY A 282 15.54 12.32 7.85
N GLY A 283 14.84 11.49 7.07
CA GLY A 283 14.79 10.04 7.27
C GLY A 283 16.13 9.34 7.05
N VAL A 284 16.90 9.73 6.03
CA VAL A 284 18.26 9.21 5.83
C VAL A 284 19.14 9.59 7.02
N ARG A 285 19.12 10.87 7.43
CA ARG A 285 19.86 11.35 8.60
C ARG A 285 19.48 10.63 9.88
N ALA A 286 18.19 10.33 10.07
CA ALA A 286 17.70 9.59 11.22
C ALA A 286 18.26 8.17 11.28
N LEU A 287 18.32 7.45 10.16
CA LEU A 287 18.93 6.12 10.10
C LEU A 287 20.43 6.17 10.42
N ARG A 288 21.15 7.17 9.89
CA ARG A 288 22.57 7.37 10.19
C ARG A 288 22.80 7.66 11.68
N ALA A 289 21.98 8.55 12.26
CA ALA A 289 22.03 8.85 13.70
C ALA A 289 21.73 7.61 14.58
N ALA A 290 20.89 6.69 14.09
CA ALA A 290 20.64 5.41 14.72
C ALA A 290 21.71 4.34 14.46
N GLY A 291 22.84 4.69 13.83
CA GLY A 291 23.94 3.75 13.51
C GLY A 291 23.63 2.76 12.39
N LEU A 292 22.56 2.98 11.62
CA LEU A 292 22.09 2.05 10.60
C LEU A 292 22.65 2.39 9.22
N GLN A 293 23.05 1.34 8.48
CA GLN A 293 23.64 1.42 7.14
C GLN A 293 22.87 0.52 6.15
N PRO A 294 21.68 0.96 5.67
CA PRO A 294 20.93 0.16 4.71
C PRO A 294 21.68 -0.03 3.39
N THR A 295 21.56 -1.23 2.83
CA THR A 295 22.07 -1.61 1.51
C THR A 295 20.99 -1.53 0.43
N VAL A 296 19.73 -1.65 0.83
CA VAL A 296 18.55 -1.52 -0.02
C VAL A 296 17.64 -0.43 0.51
N TRP A 297 17.16 0.43 -0.38
CA TRP A 297 16.31 1.55 -0.08
C TRP A 297 15.01 1.44 -0.88
N HIS A 298 13.90 1.24 -0.20
CA HIS A 298 12.60 1.10 -0.82
C HIS A 298 11.79 2.39 -0.67
N ILE A 299 11.48 3.00 -1.81
CA ILE A 299 10.60 4.16 -1.93
C ILE A 299 9.17 3.66 -2.19
N ASN A 300 8.31 3.79 -1.19
CA ASN A 300 6.90 3.41 -1.30
C ASN A 300 6.07 4.65 -1.64
N GLU A 301 5.73 4.82 -2.92
CA GLU A 301 5.19 6.03 -3.57
C GLU A 301 6.23 7.19 -3.65
N GLY A 302 5.92 8.26 -4.40
CA GLY A 302 6.86 9.36 -4.65
C GLY A 302 7.29 10.18 -3.44
N HIS A 303 6.49 10.21 -2.37
CA HIS A 303 6.67 11.08 -1.20
C HIS A 303 8.09 11.10 -0.56
N PRO A 304 8.81 9.95 -0.43
CA PRO A 304 10.14 9.94 0.17
C PRO A 304 11.28 10.06 -0.85
N ALA A 305 11.02 10.45 -2.10
CA ALA A 305 12.02 10.42 -3.17
C ALA A 305 13.26 11.31 -2.88
N PHE A 306 13.15 12.35 -2.06
CA PHE A 306 14.28 13.15 -1.64
C PHE A 306 15.37 12.37 -0.88
N GLN A 307 15.11 11.14 -0.41
CA GLN A 307 16.14 10.26 0.12
C GLN A 307 17.25 9.96 -0.90
N ILE A 308 16.92 9.99 -2.20
CA ILE A 308 17.89 9.84 -3.29
C ILE A 308 18.92 10.94 -3.21
N LEU A 309 18.47 12.19 -3.10
CA LEU A 309 19.34 13.37 -3.07
C LEU A 309 20.23 13.38 -1.83
N GLU A 310 19.70 13.05 -0.64
CA GLU A 310 20.53 13.04 0.57
C GLU A 310 21.62 11.97 0.52
N ARG A 311 21.32 10.80 -0.04
CA ARG A 311 22.30 9.73 -0.25
C ARG A 311 23.36 10.12 -1.30
N CYS A 312 22.95 10.81 -2.39
CA CYS A 312 23.90 11.39 -3.33
C CYS A 312 24.80 12.40 -2.64
N ARG A 313 24.24 13.30 -1.81
CA ARG A 313 25.01 14.29 -1.03
C ARG A 313 26.05 13.61 -0.13
N GLU A 314 25.67 12.51 0.54
CA GLU A 314 26.62 11.74 1.37
C GLU A 314 27.83 11.27 0.53
N LEU A 315 27.61 10.77 -0.68
CA LEU A 315 28.66 10.28 -1.57
C LEU A 315 29.47 11.41 -2.21
N VAL A 316 28.83 12.52 -2.57
CA VAL A 316 29.52 13.72 -3.09
C VAL A 316 30.44 14.29 -2.02
N ASN A 317 30.02 14.35 -0.77
CA ASN A 317 30.88 14.76 0.35
C ASN A 317 32.07 13.81 0.59
N GLN A 318 32.02 12.59 0.08
CA GLN A 318 33.14 11.63 0.07
C GLN A 318 34.04 11.77 -1.18
N GLY A 319 33.77 12.73 -2.06
CA GLY A 319 34.60 13.08 -3.22
C GLY A 319 34.19 12.41 -4.54
N LEU A 320 32.95 11.90 -4.64
CA LEU A 320 32.39 11.44 -5.92
C LEU A 320 31.71 12.61 -6.66
N ASP A 321 31.69 12.55 -7.97
CA ASP A 321 30.81 13.42 -8.78
C ASP A 321 29.35 12.96 -8.66
N PHE A 322 28.41 13.88 -8.94
CA PHE A 322 26.98 13.62 -8.76
C PHE A 322 26.47 12.45 -9.61
N ASP A 323 26.88 12.35 -10.88
CA ASP A 323 26.45 11.25 -11.78
C ASP A 323 26.88 9.89 -11.23
N THR A 324 28.14 9.80 -10.77
CA THR A 324 28.64 8.57 -10.13
C THR A 324 27.87 8.24 -8.85
N ALA A 325 27.60 9.25 -8.03
CA ALA A 325 26.80 9.08 -6.81
C ALA A 325 25.37 8.61 -7.13
N LEU A 326 24.74 9.20 -8.16
CA LEU A 326 23.39 8.83 -8.58
C LEU A 326 23.31 7.38 -9.09
N GLU A 327 24.32 6.91 -9.86
CA GLU A 327 24.35 5.51 -10.31
C GLU A 327 24.41 4.52 -9.13
N ILE A 328 25.24 4.79 -8.14
CA ILE A 328 25.37 3.93 -6.94
C ILE A 328 24.08 3.95 -6.11
N VAL A 329 23.53 5.15 -5.90
CA VAL A 329 22.29 5.33 -5.14
C VAL A 329 21.12 4.63 -5.80
N ALA A 330 20.97 4.84 -7.12
CA ALA A 330 19.88 4.24 -7.89
C ALA A 330 19.96 2.71 -7.94
N ALA A 331 21.17 2.14 -8.04
CA ALA A 331 21.39 0.69 -8.05
C ALA A 331 20.83 0.01 -6.79
N GLY A 332 20.92 0.67 -5.63
CA GLY A 332 20.39 0.17 -4.35
C GLY A 332 18.96 0.60 -4.05
N THR A 333 18.26 1.22 -4.99
CA THR A 333 16.92 1.78 -4.76
C THR A 333 15.86 1.00 -5.53
N VAL A 334 14.77 0.66 -4.82
CA VAL A 334 13.54 0.07 -5.34
C VAL A 334 12.43 1.10 -5.22
N PHE A 335 11.65 1.31 -6.26
CA PHE A 335 10.50 2.20 -6.28
C PHE A 335 9.22 1.42 -6.57
N THR A 336 8.22 1.57 -5.69
CA THR A 336 6.88 1.02 -5.90
C THR A 336 5.88 2.17 -6.03
N THR A 337 5.19 2.24 -7.16
CA THR A 337 4.06 3.16 -7.35
C THR A 337 2.74 2.48 -6.99
N HIS A 338 1.83 3.25 -6.37
CA HIS A 338 0.47 2.82 -6.01
C HIS A 338 -0.61 3.66 -6.70
N THR A 339 -0.21 4.62 -7.50
CA THR A 339 -1.09 5.61 -8.10
C THR A 339 -1.36 5.26 -9.57
N PRO A 340 -2.62 4.98 -9.94
CA PRO A 340 -2.98 4.67 -11.33
C PRO A 340 -3.40 5.90 -12.14
N VAL A 341 -3.25 7.12 -11.60
CA VAL A 341 -3.70 8.37 -12.22
C VAL A 341 -2.66 9.47 -12.06
N PRO A 342 -2.33 10.24 -13.12
CA PRO A 342 -1.34 11.32 -13.06
C PRO A 342 -1.63 12.39 -12.00
N ALA A 343 -2.90 12.68 -11.73
CA ALA A 343 -3.34 13.66 -10.73
C ALA A 343 -3.01 13.26 -9.28
N GLY A 344 -2.58 12.02 -9.04
CA GLY A 344 -2.14 11.55 -7.72
C GLY A 344 -0.65 11.74 -7.46
N HIS A 345 0.13 12.23 -8.44
CA HIS A 345 1.55 12.54 -8.27
C HIS A 345 1.73 13.87 -7.54
N ASP A 346 2.69 13.92 -6.62
CA ASP A 346 3.11 15.20 -6.02
C ASP A 346 4.00 15.96 -7.01
N ILE A 347 3.49 17.10 -7.47
CA ILE A 347 4.18 18.01 -8.39
C ILE A 347 4.26 19.37 -7.71
N PHE A 348 5.46 19.87 -7.54
CA PHE A 348 5.74 21.18 -6.97
C PHE A 348 6.08 22.17 -8.09
N ASP A 349 5.49 23.35 -8.03
CA ASP A 349 5.80 24.41 -8.99
C ASP A 349 7.28 24.82 -8.92
N GLU A 350 7.77 25.35 -10.02
CA GLU A 350 9.18 25.64 -10.20
C GLU A 350 9.74 26.66 -9.17
N GLU A 351 8.96 27.69 -8.83
CA GLU A 351 9.36 28.73 -7.88
C GLU A 351 9.44 28.15 -6.47
N LEU A 352 8.41 27.41 -6.06
CA LEU A 352 8.36 26.76 -4.75
C LEU A 352 9.52 25.79 -4.60
N PHE A 353 9.74 24.92 -5.58
CA PHE A 353 10.83 23.93 -5.57
C PHE A 353 12.20 24.62 -5.51
N GLY A 354 12.44 25.61 -6.38
CA GLY A 354 13.69 26.38 -6.40
C GLY A 354 14.00 27.03 -5.06
N ARG A 355 13.03 27.71 -4.45
CA ARG A 355 13.16 28.36 -3.13
C ARG A 355 13.64 27.40 -2.03
N TYR A 356 13.22 26.12 -2.08
CA TYR A 356 13.55 25.13 -1.06
C TYR A 356 14.84 24.37 -1.34
N LEU A 357 15.19 24.15 -2.60
CA LEU A 357 16.30 23.27 -2.98
C LEU A 357 17.53 24.02 -3.53
N GLU A 358 17.44 25.34 -3.85
CA GLU A 358 18.54 26.13 -4.43
C GLU A 358 19.82 26.11 -3.57
N SER A 359 19.67 26.20 -2.25
CA SER A 359 20.85 26.07 -1.36
C SER A 359 21.38 24.64 -1.26
N TYR A 360 20.49 23.64 -1.45
CA TYR A 360 20.85 22.23 -1.30
C TYR A 360 21.65 21.69 -2.50
N VAL A 361 21.45 22.23 -3.70
CA VAL A 361 22.18 21.78 -4.91
C VAL A 361 23.68 22.04 -4.82
N THR A 362 24.11 23.07 -4.05
CA THR A 362 25.52 23.32 -3.80
C THR A 362 26.21 22.13 -3.11
N ASP A 363 25.52 21.48 -2.18
CA ASP A 363 26.02 20.28 -1.47
C ASP A 363 26.04 19.04 -2.38
N LEU A 364 25.31 19.07 -3.50
CA LEU A 364 25.31 18.03 -4.53
C LEU A 364 26.36 18.25 -5.62
N GLY A 365 26.96 19.46 -5.68
CA GLY A 365 27.95 19.82 -6.70
C GLY A 365 27.35 20.00 -8.11
N ILE A 366 26.07 20.33 -8.21
CA ILE A 366 25.30 20.55 -9.45
C ILE A 366 24.58 21.90 -9.40
N ASP A 367 23.97 22.31 -10.49
CA ASP A 367 23.09 23.47 -10.50
C ASP A 367 21.60 23.07 -10.37
N ILE A 368 20.74 24.08 -10.12
CA ILE A 368 19.32 23.84 -9.93
C ILE A 368 18.62 23.37 -11.22
N ALA A 369 19.13 23.76 -12.40
CA ALA A 369 18.58 23.32 -13.68
C ALA A 369 18.83 21.83 -13.91
N GLU A 370 20.02 21.35 -13.58
CA GLU A 370 20.37 19.93 -13.62
C GLU A 370 19.49 19.11 -12.67
N LEU A 371 19.32 19.58 -11.42
CA LEU A 371 18.42 18.92 -10.47
C LEU A 371 16.98 18.85 -11.02
N LYS A 372 16.47 19.91 -11.62
CA LYS A 372 15.11 19.95 -12.20
C LYS A 372 14.90 18.91 -13.29
N THR A 373 15.93 18.51 -14.02
CA THR A 373 15.80 17.45 -15.04
C THR A 373 15.36 16.12 -14.45
N LEU A 374 15.77 15.82 -13.20
CA LEU A 374 15.36 14.58 -12.52
C LEU A 374 13.87 14.53 -12.20
N GLY A 375 13.23 15.68 -11.96
CA GLY A 375 11.79 15.79 -11.72
C GLY A 375 10.97 16.18 -12.96
N SER A 376 11.59 16.28 -14.13
CA SER A 376 10.89 16.68 -15.36
C SER A 376 9.93 15.58 -15.84
N SER A 377 8.68 15.98 -16.17
CA SER A 377 7.68 15.11 -16.76
C SER A 377 6.72 15.90 -17.65
N PRO A 378 6.05 15.28 -18.64
CA PRO A 378 5.10 15.97 -19.52
C PRO A 378 3.92 16.61 -18.76
N ILE A 379 3.55 16.05 -17.62
CA ILE A 379 2.42 16.52 -16.79
C ILE A 379 2.81 17.62 -15.81
N SER A 380 4.12 17.87 -15.60
CA SER A 380 4.60 18.81 -14.57
C SER A 380 4.51 20.28 -15.00
N GLN A 381 4.32 20.58 -16.30
CA GLN A 381 4.23 21.96 -16.83
C GLN A 381 5.34 22.89 -16.32
N GLY A 382 6.58 22.36 -16.24
CA GLY A 382 7.74 23.07 -15.69
C GLY A 382 7.99 22.84 -14.19
N GLY A 383 7.03 22.25 -13.46
CA GLY A 383 7.20 21.88 -12.05
C GLY A 383 8.04 20.61 -11.86
N PHE A 384 8.35 20.31 -10.61
CA PHE A 384 9.13 19.14 -10.19
C PHE A 384 8.22 18.01 -9.74
N ASN A 385 8.27 16.86 -10.43
CA ASN A 385 7.49 15.67 -10.16
C ASN A 385 8.30 14.66 -9.32
N MET A 386 7.81 14.34 -8.13
CA MET A 386 8.46 13.43 -7.19
C MET A 386 8.52 11.99 -7.70
N THR A 387 7.52 11.55 -8.46
CA THR A 387 7.51 10.23 -9.11
C THR A 387 8.60 10.13 -10.18
N ALA A 388 8.82 11.19 -10.96
CA ALA A 388 9.90 11.24 -11.93
C ALA A 388 11.28 11.13 -11.26
N LEU A 389 11.49 11.85 -10.14
CA LEU A 389 12.71 11.71 -9.33
C LEU A 389 12.88 10.27 -8.82
N ALA A 390 11.81 9.66 -8.28
CA ALA A 390 11.85 8.29 -7.78
C ALA A 390 12.25 7.29 -8.87
N LEU A 391 11.68 7.43 -10.07
CA LEU A 391 11.99 6.57 -11.22
C LEU A 391 13.44 6.73 -11.72
N ARG A 392 13.92 7.99 -11.87
CA ARG A 392 15.30 8.26 -12.33
C ARG A 392 16.34 7.89 -11.29
N GLY A 393 16.00 8.00 -10.01
CA GLY A 393 16.86 7.65 -8.88
C GLY A 393 16.74 6.22 -8.37
N SER A 394 16.09 5.34 -9.12
CA SER A 394 16.01 3.90 -8.84
C SER A 394 16.28 3.08 -10.11
N ARG A 395 16.52 1.79 -9.94
CA ARG A 395 16.77 0.88 -11.08
C ARG A 395 15.78 -0.29 -11.13
N LEU A 396 15.02 -0.46 -10.07
CA LEU A 396 14.01 -1.50 -9.96
C LEU A 396 12.66 -0.86 -9.63
N HIS A 397 11.69 -1.02 -10.52
CA HIS A 397 10.38 -0.36 -10.47
C HIS A 397 9.25 -1.36 -10.55
N ASN A 398 8.18 -1.16 -9.79
CA ASN A 398 7.01 -2.01 -9.88
C ASN A 398 5.70 -1.29 -9.57
N GLY A 399 4.63 -1.76 -10.22
CA GLY A 399 3.26 -1.56 -9.81
C GLY A 399 2.80 -2.61 -8.80
N VAL A 400 1.55 -2.53 -8.34
CA VAL A 400 1.01 -3.32 -7.22
C VAL A 400 -0.08 -4.32 -7.61
N SER A 401 -0.24 -4.55 -8.89
CA SER A 401 -0.96 -5.63 -9.54
C SER A 401 -0.47 -5.74 -10.99
N ARG A 402 -0.81 -6.83 -11.68
CA ARG A 402 -0.45 -7.00 -13.09
C ARG A 402 -1.00 -5.86 -13.96
N ILE A 403 -2.30 -5.58 -13.83
CA ILE A 403 -2.94 -4.46 -14.57
C ILE A 403 -2.26 -3.13 -14.22
N HIS A 404 -1.99 -2.89 -12.94
CA HIS A 404 -1.34 -1.64 -12.53
C HIS A 404 0.11 -1.53 -13.02
N GLY A 405 0.85 -2.63 -13.13
CA GLY A 405 2.18 -2.62 -13.75
C GLY A 405 2.12 -2.13 -15.19
N GLU A 406 1.15 -2.60 -15.98
CA GLU A 406 0.91 -2.13 -17.34
C GLU A 406 0.49 -0.65 -17.39
N VAL A 407 -0.43 -0.23 -16.49
CA VAL A 407 -0.87 1.18 -16.38
C VAL A 407 0.30 2.09 -16.02
N ALA A 408 1.09 1.71 -15.02
CA ALA A 408 2.28 2.47 -14.60
C ALA A 408 3.31 2.55 -15.73
N SER A 409 3.57 1.45 -16.43
CA SER A 409 4.50 1.43 -17.57
C SER A 409 4.08 2.39 -18.69
N ARG A 410 2.78 2.46 -19.02
CA ARG A 410 2.24 3.40 -20.01
C ARG A 410 2.30 4.84 -19.51
N MET A 411 1.90 5.08 -18.27
CA MET A 411 1.84 6.40 -17.66
C MET A 411 3.21 7.04 -17.54
N GLU A 412 4.23 6.24 -17.20
CA GLU A 412 5.60 6.68 -16.98
C GLU A 412 6.51 6.48 -18.22
N ALA A 413 5.95 6.17 -19.39
CA ALA A 413 6.70 5.92 -20.63
C ALA A 413 7.65 7.06 -21.02
N TYR A 414 7.40 8.28 -20.56
CA TYR A 414 8.28 9.43 -20.79
C TYR A 414 9.68 9.30 -20.15
N ILE A 415 9.85 8.40 -19.19
CA ILE A 415 11.17 8.08 -18.61
C ILE A 415 12.03 7.30 -19.62
N TRP A 416 11.38 6.48 -20.47
CA TRP A 416 12.01 5.64 -21.49
C TRP A 416 11.43 5.93 -22.89
N PRO A 417 11.63 7.16 -23.41
CA PRO A 417 10.83 7.68 -24.53
C PRO A 417 10.97 6.92 -25.86
N GLN A 418 12.06 6.16 -26.06
CA GLN A 418 12.28 5.38 -27.28
C GLN A 418 11.96 3.89 -27.10
N ILE A 419 11.62 3.48 -25.87
CA ILE A 419 11.27 2.08 -25.57
C ILE A 419 9.76 1.88 -25.72
N PRO A 420 9.30 0.81 -26.40
CA PRO A 420 7.89 0.44 -26.37
C PRO A 420 7.41 0.28 -24.93
N TRP A 421 6.28 0.89 -24.57
CA TRP A 421 5.80 0.90 -23.18
C TRP A 421 5.68 -0.49 -22.56
N ALA A 422 5.36 -1.52 -23.36
CA ALA A 422 5.25 -2.91 -22.90
C ALA A 422 6.60 -3.52 -22.48
N GLU A 423 7.72 -2.89 -22.86
CA GLU A 423 9.08 -3.33 -22.55
C GLU A 423 9.81 -2.43 -21.56
N ASN A 424 9.16 -1.39 -21.05
CA ASN A 424 9.72 -0.54 -20.00
C ASN A 424 10.10 -1.37 -18.76
N PRO A 425 11.17 -1.00 -18.03
CA PRO A 425 11.60 -1.72 -16.83
C PRO A 425 10.67 -1.50 -15.63
N VAL A 426 9.37 -1.68 -15.82
CA VAL A 426 8.34 -1.60 -14.78
C VAL A 426 7.67 -2.95 -14.65
N GLY A 427 8.02 -3.68 -13.59
CA GLY A 427 7.37 -4.94 -13.26
C GLY A 427 6.13 -4.75 -12.37
N TYR A 428 5.71 -5.83 -11.72
CA TYR A 428 4.69 -5.75 -10.69
C TYR A 428 4.95 -6.77 -9.57
N VAL A 429 4.49 -6.42 -8.38
CA VAL A 429 4.31 -7.35 -7.25
C VAL A 429 2.90 -7.12 -6.75
N THR A 430 2.02 -8.10 -6.96
CA THR A 430 0.63 -7.95 -6.53
C THR A 430 0.55 -7.84 -5.02
N ASN A 431 -0.16 -6.83 -4.53
CA ASN A 431 -0.32 -6.60 -3.10
C ASN A 431 -0.88 -7.83 -2.40
N GLY A 432 -0.45 -8.02 -1.16
CA GLY A 432 -0.95 -9.05 -0.25
C GLY A 432 -1.25 -8.45 1.11
N ILE A 433 -2.06 -9.16 1.89
CA ILE A 433 -2.50 -8.76 3.22
C ILE A 433 -1.86 -9.60 4.31
N HIS A 434 -1.65 -9.02 5.49
CA HIS A 434 -1.12 -9.76 6.62
C HIS A 434 -2.22 -10.64 7.25
N VAL A 435 -2.18 -11.95 6.99
CA VAL A 435 -3.23 -12.91 7.35
C VAL A 435 -3.53 -12.90 8.85
N ALA A 436 -2.53 -12.91 9.71
CA ALA A 436 -2.72 -12.91 11.16
C ALA A 436 -3.41 -11.63 11.70
N THR A 437 -3.36 -10.52 10.94
CA THR A 437 -4.08 -9.28 11.30
C THR A 437 -5.55 -9.31 10.87
N PHE A 438 -5.88 -9.91 9.72
CA PHE A 438 -7.20 -9.77 9.09
C PHE A 438 -8.05 -11.04 9.11
N LEU A 439 -7.47 -12.22 9.28
CA LEU A 439 -8.23 -13.45 9.46
C LEU A 439 -8.96 -13.42 10.81
N ALA A 440 -10.25 -13.63 10.78
CA ALA A 440 -11.06 -13.69 12.00
C ALA A 440 -10.59 -14.81 12.94
N GLN A 441 -10.74 -14.56 14.24
CA GLN A 441 -10.29 -15.50 15.26
C GLN A 441 -11.03 -16.84 15.19
N GLU A 442 -12.30 -16.79 14.82
CA GLU A 442 -13.17 -17.96 14.66
C GLU A 442 -12.63 -18.89 13.57
N TRP A 443 -12.18 -18.33 12.44
CA TRP A 443 -11.50 -19.08 11.38
C TRP A 443 -10.15 -19.64 11.85
N SER A 444 -9.34 -18.82 12.53
CA SER A 444 -8.05 -19.30 13.06
C SER A 444 -8.24 -20.46 14.02
N SER A 445 -9.26 -20.40 14.90
CA SER A 445 -9.58 -21.48 15.84
C SER A 445 -10.06 -22.74 15.12
N LEU A 446 -10.87 -22.59 14.08
CA LEU A 446 -11.33 -23.72 13.26
C LEU A 446 -10.15 -24.38 12.52
N PHE A 447 -9.23 -23.57 11.98
CA PHE A 447 -8.03 -24.09 11.31
C PHE A 447 -7.08 -24.78 12.29
N ASP A 448 -6.88 -24.23 13.49
CA ASP A 448 -6.07 -24.86 14.54
C ASP A 448 -6.64 -26.24 14.92
N MET A 449 -7.96 -26.33 15.02
CA MET A 449 -8.65 -27.59 15.34
C MET A 449 -8.59 -28.62 14.19
N ARG A 450 -8.72 -28.17 12.92
CA ARG A 450 -8.83 -29.05 11.75
C ARG A 450 -7.49 -29.38 11.10
N PHE A 451 -6.57 -28.42 11.09
CA PHE A 451 -5.31 -28.51 10.34
C PHE A 451 -4.08 -28.55 11.25
N GLY A 452 -4.25 -28.33 12.57
CA GLY A 452 -3.15 -28.07 13.50
C GLY A 452 -2.58 -26.66 13.35
N SER A 453 -1.65 -26.24 14.23
CA SER A 453 -1.07 -24.87 14.20
C SER A 453 -0.15 -24.60 13.02
N GLU A 454 0.25 -25.63 12.30
CA GLU A 454 1.23 -25.59 11.20
C GLU A 454 0.74 -24.76 9.98
N TRP A 455 -0.57 -24.54 9.82
CA TRP A 455 -1.10 -23.78 8.70
C TRP A 455 -0.48 -22.38 8.61
N ARG A 456 -0.04 -21.81 9.73
CA ARG A 456 0.62 -20.50 9.76
C ARG A 456 1.95 -20.48 9.03
N ASN A 457 2.61 -21.62 8.90
CA ASN A 457 3.87 -21.79 8.16
C ASN A 457 3.64 -22.25 6.71
N LYS A 458 2.38 -22.44 6.32
CA LYS A 458 1.97 -22.96 5.00
C LYS A 458 1.18 -21.93 4.19
N LEU A 459 1.28 -20.64 4.54
CA LEU A 459 0.49 -19.59 3.91
C LEU A 459 0.68 -19.51 2.39
N THR A 460 1.88 -19.81 1.89
CA THR A 460 2.21 -19.71 0.45
C THR A 460 2.05 -21.03 -0.32
N GLU A 461 1.63 -22.11 0.34
CA GLU A 461 1.52 -23.45 -0.28
C GLU A 461 0.09 -23.69 -0.78
N ALA A 462 -0.19 -23.46 -2.07
CA ALA A 462 -1.54 -23.58 -2.64
C ALA A 462 -2.21 -24.93 -2.39
N SER A 463 -1.50 -26.05 -2.55
CA SER A 463 -2.03 -27.40 -2.31
C SER A 463 -2.44 -27.64 -0.86
N TYR A 464 -1.82 -26.95 0.10
CA TYR A 464 -2.20 -27.06 1.50
C TYR A 464 -3.61 -26.52 1.75
N TRP A 465 -4.01 -25.47 1.05
CA TRP A 465 -5.29 -24.78 1.24
C TRP A 465 -6.48 -25.49 0.58
N GLU A 466 -6.24 -26.49 -0.26
CA GLU A 466 -7.30 -27.39 -0.74
C GLU A 466 -8.02 -28.10 0.43
N ARG A 467 -7.39 -28.20 1.59
CA ARG A 467 -7.97 -28.74 2.83
C ARG A 467 -9.20 -27.96 3.32
N ILE A 468 -9.41 -26.72 2.90
CA ILE A 468 -10.61 -25.94 3.22
C ILE A 468 -11.87 -26.69 2.77
N ASP A 469 -11.82 -27.40 1.65
CA ASP A 469 -12.95 -28.16 1.12
C ASP A 469 -13.35 -29.34 2.03
N THR A 470 -12.43 -29.81 2.90
CA THR A 470 -12.70 -30.88 3.89
C THR A 470 -13.46 -30.39 5.14
N ILE A 471 -13.60 -29.08 5.33
CA ILE A 471 -14.40 -28.54 6.43
C ILE A 471 -15.88 -28.79 6.13
N SER A 472 -16.61 -29.34 7.09
CA SER A 472 -18.05 -29.57 6.90
C SER A 472 -18.78 -28.24 6.66
N ASP A 473 -19.77 -28.25 5.77
CA ASP A 473 -20.56 -27.07 5.43
C ASP A 473 -21.23 -26.45 6.66
N HIS A 474 -21.73 -27.28 7.57
CA HIS A 474 -22.31 -26.82 8.82
C HIS A 474 -21.32 -26.07 9.71
N SER A 475 -20.12 -26.60 9.91
CA SER A 475 -19.09 -25.90 10.71
C SER A 475 -18.63 -24.60 10.04
N TYR A 476 -18.47 -24.63 8.73
CA TYR A 476 -18.09 -23.46 7.93
C TYR A 476 -19.16 -22.35 8.04
N TRP A 477 -20.42 -22.70 7.81
CA TRP A 477 -21.57 -21.79 7.90
C TRP A 477 -21.75 -21.21 9.30
N SER A 478 -21.59 -22.05 10.35
CA SER A 478 -21.70 -21.59 11.73
C SER A 478 -20.67 -20.51 12.09
N VAL A 479 -19.43 -20.64 11.61
CA VAL A 479 -18.42 -19.60 11.80
C VAL A 479 -18.82 -18.32 11.07
N HIS A 480 -19.22 -18.41 9.81
CA HIS A 480 -19.65 -17.24 9.04
C HIS A 480 -20.84 -16.53 9.71
N GLN A 481 -21.87 -17.26 10.16
CA GLN A 481 -23.02 -16.68 10.84
C GLN A 481 -22.64 -16.01 12.17
N SER A 482 -21.72 -16.59 12.94
CA SER A 482 -21.21 -15.97 14.17
C SER A 482 -20.51 -14.62 13.89
N LEU A 483 -19.69 -14.57 12.85
CA LEU A 483 -18.99 -13.35 12.42
C LEU A 483 -19.98 -12.29 11.92
N LYS A 484 -20.98 -12.70 11.14
CA LYS A 484 -22.05 -11.81 10.65
C LYS A 484 -22.86 -11.21 11.81
N ALA A 485 -23.28 -12.02 12.77
CA ALA A 485 -23.99 -11.55 13.95
C ALA A 485 -23.15 -10.54 14.76
N ALA A 486 -21.90 -10.84 15.01
CA ALA A 486 -20.97 -9.92 15.70
C ALA A 486 -20.75 -8.60 14.95
N MET A 487 -20.70 -8.65 13.62
CA MET A 487 -20.59 -7.46 12.76
C MET A 487 -21.88 -6.62 12.84
N LEU A 488 -23.06 -7.23 12.65
CA LEU A 488 -24.36 -6.56 12.69
C LEU A 488 -24.57 -5.86 14.05
N GLU A 489 -24.25 -6.52 15.15
CA GLU A 489 -24.32 -5.93 16.49
C GLU A 489 -23.39 -4.70 16.66
N ALA A 490 -22.16 -4.78 16.15
CA ALA A 490 -21.21 -3.68 16.18
C ALA A 490 -21.69 -2.48 15.33
N VAL A 491 -22.22 -2.76 14.12
CA VAL A 491 -22.79 -1.75 13.22
C VAL A 491 -24.02 -1.11 13.87
N LYS A 492 -24.94 -1.91 14.43
CA LYS A 492 -26.16 -1.44 15.11
C LYS A 492 -25.83 -0.45 16.23
N LYS A 493 -24.88 -0.78 17.11
CA LYS A 493 -24.44 0.11 18.20
C LYS A 493 -23.87 1.44 17.68
N ARG A 494 -23.12 1.42 16.56
CA ARG A 494 -22.53 2.63 15.96
C ARG A 494 -23.61 3.50 15.31
N VAL A 495 -24.52 2.89 14.55
CA VAL A 495 -25.62 3.58 13.84
C VAL A 495 -26.63 4.19 14.82
N ILE A 496 -27.01 3.50 15.90
CA ILE A 496 -27.89 4.05 16.95
C ILE A 496 -27.26 5.30 17.55
N ARG A 497 -25.95 5.28 17.86
CA ARG A 497 -25.22 6.45 18.36
C ARG A 497 -25.26 7.63 17.37
N GLN A 498 -25.02 7.35 16.09
CA GLN A 498 -25.07 8.33 15.00
C GLN A 498 -26.46 8.98 14.91
N TYR A 499 -27.52 8.18 14.90
CA TYR A 499 -28.89 8.66 14.78
C TYR A 499 -29.34 9.45 16.01
N ARG A 500 -29.02 8.99 17.23
CA ARG A 500 -29.32 9.73 18.48
C ARG A 500 -28.63 11.09 18.52
N ARG A 501 -27.34 11.15 18.13
CA ARG A 501 -26.60 12.42 18.03
C ARG A 501 -27.27 13.36 17.03
N ASN A 502 -27.81 12.84 15.95
CA ASN A 502 -28.50 13.59 14.91
C ASN A 502 -29.96 13.92 15.24
N GLY A 503 -30.44 13.60 16.45
CA GLY A 503 -31.79 13.93 16.92
C GLY A 503 -32.91 13.06 16.34
N VAL A 504 -32.58 11.88 15.79
CA VAL A 504 -33.58 10.95 15.27
C VAL A 504 -34.35 10.31 16.45
N GLY A 505 -35.69 10.29 16.37
CA GLY A 505 -36.52 9.72 17.39
C GLY A 505 -36.41 8.19 17.50
N GLU A 506 -36.55 7.62 18.71
CA GLU A 506 -36.30 6.20 18.99
C GLU A 506 -37.17 5.24 18.11
N GLY A 507 -38.44 5.61 17.83
CA GLY A 507 -39.31 4.81 16.97
C GLY A 507 -38.82 4.69 15.55
N LEU A 508 -38.22 5.77 14.99
CA LEU A 508 -37.59 5.73 13.67
C LEU A 508 -36.25 4.97 13.74
N ILE A 509 -35.47 5.16 14.80
CA ILE A 509 -34.23 4.40 14.99
C ILE A 509 -34.52 2.91 14.99
N HIS A 510 -35.54 2.46 15.69
CA HIS A 510 -35.92 1.04 15.71
C HIS A 510 -36.27 0.53 14.30
N ARG A 511 -37.06 1.29 13.50
CA ARG A 511 -37.37 0.90 12.11
C ARG A 511 -36.12 0.83 11.23
N LEU A 512 -35.27 1.86 11.30
CA LEU A 512 -34.04 1.94 10.50
C LEU A 512 -33.01 0.87 10.84
N THR A 513 -33.03 0.33 12.06
CA THR A 513 -32.04 -0.67 12.52
C THR A 513 -32.61 -2.09 12.61
N ARG A 514 -33.85 -2.31 12.20
CA ARG A 514 -34.52 -3.62 12.31
C ARG A 514 -33.75 -4.73 11.59
N GLN A 515 -33.25 -4.49 10.40
CA GLN A 515 -32.48 -5.49 9.62
C GLN A 515 -31.05 -5.73 10.16
N LEU A 516 -30.60 -4.92 11.12
CA LEU A 516 -29.34 -5.15 11.84
C LEU A 516 -29.52 -6.12 13.03
N GLU A 517 -30.69 -6.67 13.22
CA GLU A 517 -30.91 -7.71 14.24
C GLU A 517 -30.46 -9.07 13.69
N PRO A 518 -29.69 -9.85 14.47
CA PRO A 518 -29.32 -11.21 14.09
C PRO A 518 -30.56 -12.10 14.10
N ASP A 519 -31.09 -12.41 12.96
CA ASP A 519 -32.23 -13.35 12.81
C ASP A 519 -31.79 -14.59 12.04
N ALA A 520 -32.44 -15.72 12.30
CA ALA A 520 -32.16 -17.01 11.65
C ALA A 520 -32.36 -16.98 10.10
N LYS A 521 -33.21 -16.08 9.62
CA LYS A 521 -33.44 -15.75 8.20
C LYS A 521 -32.94 -14.34 7.85
N GLY A 522 -31.76 -13.96 8.35
CA GLY A 522 -31.21 -12.63 8.16
C GLY A 522 -31.00 -12.26 6.69
N PRO A 523 -30.92 -10.96 6.38
CA PRO A 523 -30.72 -10.48 5.00
C PRO A 523 -29.36 -10.92 4.44
N LEU A 524 -29.27 -11.03 3.11
CA LEU A 524 -27.98 -10.97 2.43
C LEU A 524 -27.36 -9.60 2.70
N VAL A 525 -26.16 -9.55 3.26
CA VAL A 525 -25.46 -8.29 3.57
C VAL A 525 -24.38 -8.01 2.54
N ILE A 526 -24.54 -6.91 1.82
CA ILE A 526 -23.56 -6.43 0.84
C ILE A 526 -22.83 -5.24 1.44
N GLY A 527 -21.50 -5.32 1.53
CA GLY A 527 -20.65 -4.26 2.09
C GLY A 527 -19.88 -3.51 1.02
N PHE A 528 -19.96 -2.19 1.05
CA PHE A 528 -19.10 -1.28 0.32
C PHE A 528 -18.40 -0.37 1.32
N ALA A 529 -17.13 -0.61 1.61
CA ALA A 529 -16.41 0.17 2.62
C ALA A 529 -14.99 0.54 2.16
N ARG A 530 -14.89 1.78 1.69
CA ARG A 530 -13.65 2.33 1.11
C ARG A 530 -13.70 3.86 1.06
N ARG A 531 -12.56 4.51 0.75
CA ARG A 531 -12.53 5.95 0.53
C ARG A 531 -13.55 6.35 -0.53
N PHE A 532 -14.40 7.34 -0.24
CA PHE A 532 -15.28 7.93 -1.22
C PHE A 532 -14.46 8.84 -2.16
N ALA A 533 -14.23 8.35 -3.37
CA ALA A 533 -13.63 9.06 -4.49
C ALA A 533 -14.42 8.69 -5.74
N THR A 534 -14.49 9.59 -6.72
CA THR A 534 -15.35 9.42 -7.90
C THR A 534 -15.11 8.12 -8.64
N TYR A 535 -13.84 7.77 -8.90
CA TYR A 535 -13.48 6.55 -9.63
C TYR A 535 -13.81 5.25 -8.89
N LYS A 536 -14.09 5.30 -7.57
CA LYS A 536 -14.56 4.14 -6.80
C LYS A 536 -16.03 3.84 -7.02
N ARG A 537 -16.77 4.77 -7.61
CA ARG A 537 -18.15 4.67 -8.07
C ARG A 537 -19.11 4.06 -7.05
N ALA A 538 -19.08 4.58 -5.81
CA ALA A 538 -20.01 4.16 -4.75
C ALA A 538 -21.50 4.29 -5.16
N GLY A 539 -21.79 5.13 -6.15
CA GLY A 539 -23.12 5.37 -6.70
C GLY A 539 -23.58 4.40 -7.78
N LEU A 540 -22.74 3.45 -8.23
CA LEU A 540 -23.09 2.60 -9.39
C LEU A 540 -24.42 1.82 -9.23
N LEU A 541 -24.73 1.36 -8.01
CA LEU A 541 -26.01 0.72 -7.69
C LEU A 541 -27.22 1.64 -7.84
N PHE A 542 -27.03 2.95 -7.83
CA PHE A 542 -28.11 3.95 -7.85
C PHE A 542 -28.43 4.48 -9.26
N GLU A 543 -27.75 3.96 -10.29
CA GLU A 543 -28.04 4.31 -11.70
C GLU A 543 -29.45 3.87 -12.13
N ASP A 544 -29.95 2.74 -11.62
CA ASP A 544 -31.35 2.30 -11.78
C ASP A 544 -32.01 2.12 -10.39
N PRO A 545 -32.50 3.22 -9.78
CA PRO A 545 -33.10 3.16 -8.46
C PRO A 545 -34.43 2.41 -8.40
N ILE A 546 -35.15 2.31 -9.53
CA ILE A 546 -36.42 1.57 -9.58
C ILE A 546 -36.15 0.07 -9.51
N ARG A 547 -35.19 -0.42 -10.25
CA ARG A 547 -34.77 -1.81 -10.24
C ARG A 547 -34.16 -2.17 -8.89
N LEU A 548 -33.29 -1.32 -8.34
CA LEU A 548 -32.71 -1.49 -7.00
C LEU A 548 -33.80 -1.56 -5.92
N ALA A 549 -34.83 -0.70 -6.00
CA ALA A 549 -35.93 -0.72 -5.04
C ALA A 549 -36.70 -2.06 -5.10
N ARG A 550 -36.97 -2.60 -6.28
CA ARG A 550 -37.61 -3.94 -6.41
C ARG A 550 -36.76 -5.03 -5.76
N LEU A 551 -35.45 -5.02 -6.01
CA LEU A 551 -34.50 -5.97 -5.45
C LEU A 551 -34.47 -5.92 -3.92
N LEU A 552 -34.39 -4.71 -3.33
CA LEU A 552 -34.28 -4.53 -1.87
C LEU A 552 -35.63 -4.72 -1.14
N ASN A 553 -36.76 -4.74 -1.83
CA ASN A 553 -38.10 -4.89 -1.25
C ASN A 553 -38.69 -6.30 -1.44
N ASP A 554 -37.91 -7.26 -1.92
CA ASP A 554 -38.36 -8.66 -1.97
C ASP A 554 -38.42 -9.23 -0.55
N PRO A 555 -39.63 -9.58 -0.02
CA PRO A 555 -39.75 -10.08 1.34
C PRO A 555 -39.19 -11.51 1.53
N GLU A 556 -39.09 -12.29 0.46
CA GLU A 556 -38.52 -13.63 0.48
C GLU A 556 -36.97 -13.63 0.41
N ARG A 557 -36.41 -12.55 -0.10
CA ARG A 557 -34.97 -12.38 -0.32
C ARG A 557 -34.47 -11.04 0.22
N PRO A 558 -34.53 -10.83 1.54
CA PRO A 558 -34.15 -9.56 2.13
C PRO A 558 -32.67 -9.24 1.92
N VAL A 559 -32.37 -8.00 1.54
CA VAL A 559 -31.00 -7.51 1.28
C VAL A 559 -30.74 -6.28 2.12
N LEU A 560 -29.52 -6.19 2.67
CA LEU A 560 -29.03 -5.05 3.42
C LEU A 560 -27.74 -4.52 2.78
N LEU A 561 -27.73 -3.23 2.41
CA LEU A 561 -26.56 -2.56 1.88
C LEU A 561 -25.87 -1.75 2.99
N LEU A 562 -24.61 -2.02 3.26
CA LEU A 562 -23.77 -1.31 4.23
C LEU A 562 -22.73 -0.46 3.49
N PHE A 563 -22.80 0.86 3.67
CA PHE A 563 -21.81 1.80 3.15
C PHE A 563 -21.00 2.41 4.29
N ALA A 564 -19.67 2.43 4.14
CA ALA A 564 -18.77 3.09 5.08
C ALA A 564 -17.56 3.67 4.34
N GLY A 565 -17.02 4.78 4.82
CA GLY A 565 -15.85 5.39 4.20
C GLY A 565 -15.72 6.86 4.55
N LYS A 566 -14.61 7.45 4.13
CA LYS A 566 -14.29 8.87 4.28
C LYS A 566 -13.96 9.46 2.93
N ALA A 567 -14.35 10.72 2.70
CA ALA A 567 -13.83 11.55 1.61
C ALA A 567 -12.72 12.46 2.16
N HIS A 568 -11.71 12.77 1.36
CA HIS A 568 -10.73 13.77 1.77
C HIS A 568 -11.44 15.12 2.05
N PRO A 569 -11.00 15.91 3.05
CA PRO A 569 -11.67 17.18 3.37
C PRO A 569 -11.77 18.17 2.19
N HIS A 570 -10.87 18.10 1.23
CA HIS A 570 -10.89 18.91 0.00
C HIS A 570 -11.50 18.19 -1.23
N ASP A 571 -11.94 16.93 -1.08
CA ASP A 571 -12.60 16.17 -2.15
C ASP A 571 -14.11 16.39 -2.09
N HIS A 572 -14.57 17.52 -2.63
CA HIS A 572 -16.00 17.85 -2.68
C HIS A 572 -16.84 16.83 -3.48
N PRO A 573 -16.38 16.31 -4.64
CA PRO A 573 -17.09 15.23 -5.32
C PRO A 573 -17.26 13.98 -4.46
N GLY A 574 -16.22 13.57 -3.72
CA GLY A 574 -16.30 12.45 -2.79
C GLY A 574 -17.27 12.71 -1.63
N GLN A 575 -17.31 13.93 -1.10
CA GLN A 575 -18.30 14.32 -0.08
C GLN A 575 -19.74 14.32 -0.62
N ASN A 576 -19.92 14.65 -1.90
CA ASN A 576 -21.23 14.57 -2.57
C ASN A 576 -21.73 13.13 -2.67
N LEU A 577 -20.83 12.15 -2.87
CA LEU A 577 -21.22 10.73 -2.84
C LEU A 577 -21.75 10.31 -1.46
N ILE A 578 -21.16 10.82 -0.37
CA ILE A 578 -21.66 10.56 0.98
C ILE A 578 -23.09 11.11 1.15
N ARG A 579 -23.34 12.35 0.67
CA ARG A 579 -24.69 12.95 0.68
C ARG A 579 -25.68 12.16 -0.16
N LEU A 580 -25.29 11.76 -1.35
CA LEU A 580 -26.11 10.95 -2.26
C LEU A 580 -26.57 9.65 -1.56
N ILE A 581 -25.65 8.90 -0.94
CA ILE A 581 -25.99 7.66 -0.23
C ILE A 581 -26.92 7.96 0.95
N HIS A 582 -26.67 9.06 1.69
CA HIS A 582 -27.55 9.48 2.78
C HIS A 582 -28.97 9.79 2.29
N GLU A 583 -29.12 10.53 1.19
CA GLU A 583 -30.42 10.85 0.58
C GLU A 583 -31.16 9.59 0.16
N PHE A 584 -30.48 8.64 -0.51
CA PHE A 584 -31.09 7.36 -0.87
C PHE A 584 -31.52 6.57 0.37
N SER A 585 -30.72 6.53 1.42
CA SER A 585 -31.06 5.82 2.68
C SER A 585 -32.31 6.36 3.39
N ARG A 586 -32.75 7.58 3.04
CA ARG A 586 -33.91 8.25 3.63
C ARG A 586 -35.18 8.13 2.80
N ARG A 587 -35.08 7.67 1.56
CA ARG A 587 -36.26 7.44 0.73
C ARG A 587 -37.10 6.29 1.28
N PRO A 588 -38.44 6.37 1.23
CA PRO A 588 -39.32 5.35 1.81
C PRO A 588 -39.05 3.93 1.32
N GLU A 589 -38.72 3.78 0.03
CA GLU A 589 -38.44 2.49 -0.62
C GLU A 589 -37.13 1.85 -0.11
N PHE A 590 -36.22 2.63 0.48
CA PHE A 590 -34.91 2.20 0.94
C PHE A 590 -34.75 2.27 2.48
N GLU A 591 -35.79 2.71 3.19
CA GLU A 591 -35.76 2.85 4.64
C GLU A 591 -35.35 1.55 5.35
N GLY A 592 -34.25 1.59 6.12
CA GLY A 592 -33.68 0.48 6.87
C GLY A 592 -32.95 -0.57 6.01
N LYS A 593 -32.84 -0.39 4.68
CA LYS A 593 -32.14 -1.32 3.75
C LYS A 593 -30.82 -0.81 3.25
N ILE A 594 -30.62 0.51 3.31
CA ILE A 594 -29.35 1.18 3.02
C ILE A 594 -28.88 1.88 4.29
N ILE A 595 -27.74 1.45 4.80
CA ILE A 595 -27.13 2.00 6.03
C ILE A 595 -25.81 2.66 5.69
N LEU A 596 -25.72 3.96 5.99
CA LEU A 596 -24.46 4.73 5.89
C LEU A 596 -23.83 4.86 7.29
N ILE A 597 -22.66 4.26 7.45
CA ILE A 597 -21.96 4.13 8.74
C ILE A 597 -20.84 5.16 8.79
N GLU A 598 -20.86 6.02 9.80
CA GLU A 598 -19.82 7.02 10.04
C GLU A 598 -18.59 6.46 10.74
N GLY A 599 -17.51 7.24 10.71
CA GLY A 599 -16.31 6.98 11.51
C GLY A 599 -15.56 5.73 11.05
N TYR A 600 -15.45 5.50 9.74
CA TYR A 600 -14.72 4.36 9.19
C TYR A 600 -13.28 4.34 9.69
N ASP A 601 -12.90 3.27 10.36
CA ASP A 601 -11.60 3.01 10.97
C ASP A 601 -11.20 1.54 10.78
N LEU A 602 -9.98 1.17 11.20
CA LEU A 602 -9.45 -0.18 11.06
C LEU A 602 -10.29 -1.22 11.84
N SER A 603 -10.85 -0.83 12.98
CA SER A 603 -11.70 -1.71 13.80
C SER A 603 -13.01 -2.04 13.08
N LEU A 604 -13.69 -1.04 12.50
CA LEU A 604 -14.89 -1.24 11.70
C LEU A 604 -14.56 -2.02 10.41
N ALA A 605 -13.46 -1.68 9.75
CA ALA A 605 -13.01 -2.36 8.54
C ALA A 605 -12.86 -3.87 8.76
N ARG A 606 -12.18 -4.29 9.86
CA ARG A 606 -12.05 -5.71 10.20
C ARG A 606 -13.41 -6.39 10.40
N ARG A 607 -14.37 -5.71 11.07
CA ARG A 607 -15.71 -6.28 11.28
C ARG A 607 -16.46 -6.47 9.96
N LEU A 608 -16.39 -5.50 9.06
CA LEU A 608 -17.08 -5.56 7.76
C LEU A 608 -16.50 -6.66 6.87
N VAL A 609 -15.17 -6.73 6.69
CA VAL A 609 -14.54 -7.75 5.84
C VAL A 609 -14.67 -9.18 6.35
N THR A 610 -15.07 -9.36 7.61
CA THR A 610 -15.29 -10.70 8.19
C THR A 610 -16.75 -11.11 8.26
N GLY A 611 -17.70 -10.14 8.23
CA GLY A 611 -19.09 -10.39 8.59
C GLY A 611 -20.13 -10.10 7.50
N VAL A 612 -19.78 -9.40 6.40
CA VAL A 612 -20.70 -9.29 5.26
C VAL A 612 -20.70 -10.58 4.43
N ASP A 613 -21.74 -10.81 3.65
CA ASP A 613 -21.82 -11.95 2.75
C ASP A 613 -21.14 -11.66 1.41
N VAL A 614 -21.31 -10.43 0.91
CA VAL A 614 -20.73 -9.95 -0.36
C VAL A 614 -19.89 -8.69 -0.12
N TRP A 615 -18.70 -8.68 -0.66
CA TRP A 615 -17.84 -7.49 -0.72
C TRP A 615 -17.92 -6.87 -2.10
N LEU A 616 -18.50 -5.67 -2.19
CA LEU A 616 -18.74 -4.97 -3.44
C LEU A 616 -17.60 -3.99 -3.75
N ASN A 617 -17.03 -4.09 -4.95
CA ASN A 617 -16.08 -3.14 -5.51
C ASN A 617 -16.46 -2.76 -6.93
N THR A 618 -16.65 -1.48 -7.18
CA THR A 618 -17.11 -0.95 -8.46
C THR A 618 -16.18 0.12 -9.03
N PRO A 619 -14.85 -0.09 -9.04
CA PRO A 619 -13.94 0.94 -9.54
C PRO A 619 -14.15 1.18 -11.04
N GLU A 620 -13.76 2.35 -11.50
CA GLU A 620 -13.60 2.63 -12.92
C GLU A 620 -12.31 1.97 -13.43
N TYR A 621 -12.41 1.07 -14.40
CA TYR A 621 -11.25 0.41 -15.00
C TYR A 621 -10.43 1.39 -15.86
N PRO A 622 -9.09 1.41 -15.79
CA PRO A 622 -8.18 0.58 -14.96
C PRO A 622 -7.64 1.35 -13.73
N LEU A 623 -8.48 2.04 -12.98
CA LEU A 623 -8.07 2.98 -11.93
C LEU A 623 -7.96 2.35 -10.52
N GLU A 624 -8.17 1.05 -10.38
CA GLU A 624 -7.91 0.32 -9.13
C GLU A 624 -6.51 -0.30 -9.17
N ALA A 625 -5.54 0.31 -8.49
CA ALA A 625 -4.16 -0.18 -8.52
C ALA A 625 -4.05 -1.62 -7.98
N SER A 626 -4.75 -1.96 -6.91
CA SER A 626 -4.80 -3.31 -6.37
C SER A 626 -6.12 -3.63 -5.65
N GLY A 627 -6.48 -2.92 -4.57
CA GLY A 627 -7.75 -3.12 -3.85
C GLY A 627 -7.70 -4.22 -2.78
N THR A 628 -6.82 -4.09 -1.77
CA THR A 628 -6.59 -5.12 -0.73
C THR A 628 -7.79 -5.43 0.18
N SER A 629 -8.87 -4.62 0.17
CA SER A 629 -10.06 -4.90 0.99
C SER A 629 -10.79 -6.18 0.56
N GLY A 630 -10.89 -6.43 -0.76
CA GLY A 630 -11.45 -7.66 -1.30
C GLY A 630 -10.63 -8.90 -0.94
N GLN A 631 -9.30 -8.79 -0.87
CA GLN A 631 -8.43 -9.86 -0.40
C GLN A 631 -8.70 -10.21 1.06
N LYS A 632 -8.88 -9.19 1.93
CA LYS A 632 -9.25 -9.37 3.35
C LYS A 632 -10.60 -10.05 3.51
N ALA A 633 -11.56 -9.68 2.67
CA ALA A 633 -12.88 -10.31 2.61
C ALA A 633 -12.75 -11.79 2.19
N ALA A 634 -12.04 -12.08 1.10
CA ALA A 634 -11.89 -13.42 0.56
C ALA A 634 -11.25 -14.42 1.54
N ILE A 635 -10.20 -14.03 2.28
CA ILE A 635 -9.59 -14.92 3.29
C ILE A 635 -10.53 -15.24 4.47
N ASN A 636 -11.60 -14.48 4.63
CA ASN A 636 -12.63 -14.70 5.65
C ASN A 636 -13.90 -15.38 5.08
N GLY A 637 -13.85 -15.86 3.85
CA GLY A 637 -14.98 -16.52 3.21
C GLY A 637 -16.07 -15.57 2.70
N VAL A 638 -15.82 -14.26 2.73
CA VAL A 638 -16.71 -13.27 2.13
C VAL A 638 -16.51 -13.26 0.62
N VAL A 639 -17.61 -13.33 -0.14
CA VAL A 639 -17.56 -13.46 -1.60
C VAL A 639 -17.41 -12.08 -2.25
N ASN A 640 -16.48 -11.94 -3.20
CA ASN A 640 -16.29 -10.70 -3.94
C ASN A 640 -17.23 -10.59 -5.14
N LEU A 641 -17.85 -9.43 -5.30
CA LEU A 641 -18.51 -8.97 -6.52
C LEU A 641 -17.84 -7.67 -6.95
N SER A 642 -17.09 -7.71 -8.03
CA SER A 642 -16.22 -6.58 -8.39
C SER A 642 -16.00 -6.47 -9.88
N ILE A 643 -15.76 -5.23 -10.37
CA ILE A 643 -15.15 -5.00 -11.67
C ILE A 643 -13.82 -5.77 -11.72
N LEU A 644 -13.50 -6.37 -12.88
CA LEU A 644 -12.23 -7.09 -13.12
C LEU A 644 -11.08 -6.11 -13.29
N ASP A 645 -10.68 -5.49 -12.16
CA ASP A 645 -9.60 -4.52 -12.05
C ASP A 645 -8.73 -4.81 -10.83
N GLY A 646 -7.53 -4.28 -10.81
CA GLY A 646 -6.56 -4.48 -9.75
C GLY A 646 -6.33 -5.96 -9.45
N TRP A 647 -6.38 -6.36 -8.17
CA TRP A 647 -6.17 -7.74 -7.74
C TRP A 647 -7.23 -8.72 -8.27
N TRP A 648 -8.49 -8.24 -8.46
CA TRP A 648 -9.58 -9.11 -8.90
C TRP A 648 -9.43 -9.53 -10.37
N GLY A 649 -8.76 -8.72 -11.19
CA GLY A 649 -8.34 -9.12 -12.54
C GLY A 649 -7.37 -10.31 -12.58
N GLU A 650 -6.74 -10.65 -11.45
CA GLU A 650 -5.87 -11.81 -11.27
C GLU A 650 -6.52 -12.90 -10.40
N GLY A 651 -7.35 -12.50 -9.44
CA GLY A 651 -7.91 -13.38 -8.42
C GLY A 651 -9.21 -14.06 -8.81
N TYR A 652 -9.93 -13.51 -9.79
CA TYR A 652 -11.18 -14.10 -10.27
C TYR A 652 -10.92 -15.35 -11.12
N ALA A 653 -11.60 -16.44 -10.80
CA ALA A 653 -11.42 -17.72 -11.46
C ALA A 653 -12.76 -18.38 -11.93
N GLY A 654 -13.86 -17.64 -11.83
CA GLY A 654 -15.18 -18.11 -12.24
C GLY A 654 -15.96 -18.89 -11.17
N ASP A 655 -15.29 -19.44 -10.15
CA ASP A 655 -15.89 -20.25 -9.08
C ASP A 655 -15.81 -19.64 -7.68
N ASN A 656 -15.18 -18.46 -7.55
CA ASN A 656 -14.82 -17.86 -6.27
C ASN A 656 -15.44 -16.47 -6.03
N GLY A 657 -16.48 -16.15 -6.77
CA GLY A 657 -17.19 -14.87 -6.72
C GLY A 657 -17.69 -14.43 -8.09
N TRP A 658 -17.92 -13.13 -8.27
CA TRP A 658 -18.43 -12.58 -9.52
C TRP A 658 -17.53 -11.46 -10.04
N GLY A 659 -17.27 -11.49 -11.34
CA GLY A 659 -16.50 -10.46 -12.07
C GLY A 659 -17.42 -9.72 -13.04
N ILE A 660 -17.41 -8.38 -12.97
CA ILE A 660 -18.04 -7.50 -13.96
C ILE A 660 -16.97 -7.15 -14.99
N CYS A 661 -17.23 -7.47 -16.27
CA CYS A 661 -16.27 -7.20 -17.33
C CYS A 661 -16.19 -5.70 -17.64
N PRO A 662 -14.98 -5.10 -17.66
CA PRO A 662 -14.85 -3.71 -18.08
C PRO A 662 -15.23 -3.53 -19.56
N HIS A 663 -16.18 -2.66 -19.86
CA HIS A 663 -16.60 -2.33 -21.23
C HIS A 663 -15.59 -1.38 -21.92
N LYS A 664 -14.41 -1.93 -22.26
CA LYS A 664 -13.25 -1.16 -22.77
C LYS A 664 -13.50 -0.48 -24.13
N GLY A 665 -14.43 -1.00 -24.94
CA GLY A 665 -14.75 -0.48 -26.27
C GLY A 665 -15.72 0.73 -26.27
N LEU A 666 -16.31 1.06 -25.12
CA LEU A 666 -17.22 2.20 -25.02
C LEU A 666 -16.43 3.48 -24.74
N ILE A 667 -16.52 4.44 -25.66
CA ILE A 667 -15.84 5.74 -25.57
C ILE A 667 -16.57 6.66 -24.56
N ASP A 668 -17.90 6.53 -24.43
CA ASP A 668 -18.70 7.34 -23.50
C ASP A 668 -18.72 6.71 -22.10
N ASN A 669 -18.12 7.42 -21.13
CA ASN A 669 -18.08 7.02 -19.74
C ASN A 669 -19.49 6.86 -19.12
N ALA A 670 -20.47 7.66 -19.53
CA ALA A 670 -21.83 7.55 -19.03
C ALA A 670 -22.52 6.28 -19.57
N GLN A 671 -22.28 5.90 -20.81
CA GLN A 671 -22.78 4.64 -21.35
C GLN A 671 -22.12 3.45 -20.65
N ARG A 672 -20.79 3.48 -20.50
CA ARG A 672 -20.07 2.43 -19.76
C ARG A 672 -20.61 2.25 -18.33
N THR A 673 -20.86 3.36 -17.63
CA THR A 673 -21.44 3.34 -16.29
C THR A 673 -22.82 2.67 -16.26
N ARG A 674 -23.69 2.97 -17.22
CA ARG A 674 -25.01 2.34 -17.32
C ARG A 674 -24.93 0.84 -17.61
N GLU A 675 -24.08 0.42 -18.55
CA GLU A 675 -23.91 -0.99 -18.92
C GLU A 675 -23.34 -1.80 -17.73
N GLU A 676 -22.30 -1.31 -17.07
CA GLU A 676 -21.72 -1.96 -15.90
C GLU A 676 -22.67 -1.98 -14.69
N SER A 677 -23.53 -0.95 -14.54
CA SER A 677 -24.60 -0.95 -13.53
C SER A 677 -25.68 -1.99 -13.85
N ALA A 678 -26.07 -2.10 -15.12
CA ALA A 678 -27.04 -3.11 -15.55
C ALA A 678 -26.52 -4.53 -15.31
N GLU A 679 -25.26 -4.80 -15.69
CA GLU A 679 -24.59 -6.09 -15.45
C GLU A 679 -24.50 -6.41 -13.94
N LEU A 680 -24.14 -5.41 -13.11
CA LEU A 680 -24.12 -5.54 -11.65
C LEU A 680 -25.49 -5.99 -11.09
N LEU A 681 -26.57 -5.33 -11.54
CA LEU A 681 -27.92 -5.65 -11.09
C LEU A 681 -28.38 -7.03 -11.65
N ASP A 682 -28.02 -7.37 -12.89
CA ASP A 682 -28.29 -8.71 -13.47
C ASP A 682 -27.62 -9.81 -12.64
N ILE A 683 -26.35 -9.66 -12.27
CA ILE A 683 -25.64 -10.61 -11.42
C ILE A 683 -26.33 -10.75 -10.06
N LEU A 684 -26.72 -9.65 -9.44
CA LEU A 684 -27.42 -9.69 -8.16
C LEU A 684 -28.75 -10.41 -8.24
N GLU A 685 -29.59 -10.09 -9.23
CA GLU A 685 -30.93 -10.67 -9.39
C GLU A 685 -30.92 -12.12 -9.84
N GLN A 686 -30.05 -12.46 -10.80
CA GLN A 686 -30.11 -13.75 -11.48
C GLN A 686 -29.17 -14.80 -10.90
N GLN A 687 -28.12 -14.39 -10.18
CA GLN A 687 -27.10 -15.29 -9.66
C GLN A 687 -26.93 -15.21 -8.15
N VAL A 688 -26.61 -14.04 -7.59
CA VAL A 688 -26.27 -13.87 -6.18
C VAL A 688 -27.45 -14.20 -5.26
N LEU A 689 -28.60 -13.55 -5.47
CA LEU A 689 -29.77 -13.73 -4.62
C LEU A 689 -30.35 -15.14 -4.73
N PRO A 690 -30.59 -15.73 -5.91
CA PRO A 690 -31.09 -17.11 -6.01
C PRO A 690 -30.16 -18.08 -5.29
N LEU A 691 -28.86 -17.96 -5.49
CA LEU A 691 -27.86 -18.85 -4.92
C LEU A 691 -27.80 -18.76 -3.38
N TYR A 692 -27.81 -17.54 -2.83
CA TYR A 692 -27.74 -17.33 -1.38
C TYR A 692 -28.98 -17.89 -0.64
N PHE A 693 -30.16 -17.66 -1.21
CA PHE A 693 -31.44 -18.07 -0.60
C PHE A 693 -31.86 -19.49 -0.96
N ASP A 694 -31.08 -20.27 -1.71
CA ASP A 694 -31.28 -21.68 -1.98
C ASP A 694 -30.94 -22.56 -0.75
N ALA A 695 -31.73 -22.41 0.32
CA ALA A 695 -31.45 -23.01 1.63
C ALA A 695 -32.41 -24.14 2.04
N ALA A 696 -33.12 -24.77 1.06
CA ALA A 696 -34.36 -25.54 1.28
C ALA A 696 -34.32 -26.66 2.32
N GLU A 697 -33.23 -27.41 2.52
CA GLU A 697 -33.21 -28.57 3.43
C GLU A 697 -32.30 -28.39 4.66
N HIS A 698 -31.32 -27.49 4.62
CA HIS A 698 -30.25 -27.45 5.63
C HIS A 698 -30.20 -26.16 6.43
N GLY A 699 -31.04 -25.17 6.10
CA GLY A 699 -30.95 -23.81 6.66
C GLY A 699 -29.80 -22.98 6.14
N TYR A 700 -29.06 -23.45 5.12
CA TYR A 700 -27.99 -22.76 4.42
C TYR A 700 -27.84 -23.26 2.97
N SER A 701 -27.35 -22.42 2.08
CA SER A 701 -27.05 -22.75 0.68
C SER A 701 -25.70 -23.44 0.54
N ARG A 702 -25.69 -24.70 0.10
CA ARG A 702 -24.45 -25.44 -0.21
C ARG A 702 -23.69 -24.84 -1.38
N PRO A 703 -24.32 -24.44 -2.50
CA PRO A 703 -23.64 -23.76 -3.59
C PRO A 703 -22.95 -22.45 -3.15
N TRP A 704 -23.61 -21.67 -2.26
CA TRP A 704 -23.01 -20.49 -1.67
C TRP A 704 -21.75 -20.82 -0.89
N ILE A 705 -21.80 -21.82 -0.02
CA ILE A 705 -20.66 -22.27 0.78
C ILE A 705 -19.51 -22.73 -0.13
N ALA A 706 -19.81 -23.41 -1.23
CA ALA A 706 -18.79 -23.84 -2.19
C ALA A 706 -18.02 -22.65 -2.78
N ILE A 707 -18.73 -21.58 -3.22
CA ILE A 707 -18.10 -20.35 -3.71
C ILE A 707 -17.29 -19.67 -2.60
N SER A 708 -17.84 -19.58 -1.40
CA SER A 708 -17.17 -18.98 -0.24
C SER A 708 -15.88 -19.73 0.14
N LYS A 709 -15.89 -21.07 0.14
CA LYS A 709 -14.71 -21.91 0.35
C LYS A 709 -13.70 -21.72 -0.78
N ALA A 710 -14.14 -21.64 -2.03
CA ALA A 710 -13.26 -21.40 -3.18
C ALA A 710 -12.60 -20.01 -3.09
N ALA A 711 -13.34 -18.97 -2.66
CA ALA A 711 -12.78 -17.64 -2.43
C ALA A 711 -11.64 -17.68 -1.41
N MET A 712 -11.87 -18.33 -0.27
CA MET A 712 -10.87 -18.48 0.80
C MET A 712 -9.67 -19.30 0.33
N ARG A 713 -9.90 -20.49 -0.26
CA ARG A 713 -8.88 -21.42 -0.74
C ARG A 713 -7.93 -20.78 -1.76
N ARG A 714 -8.47 -19.98 -2.69
CA ARG A 714 -7.67 -19.30 -3.73
C ARG A 714 -6.95 -18.07 -3.19
N ALA A 715 -7.57 -17.31 -2.28
CA ALA A 715 -7.00 -16.08 -1.79
C ALA A 715 -5.84 -16.30 -0.79
N MET A 716 -5.95 -17.29 0.09
CA MET A 716 -4.97 -17.54 1.15
C MET A 716 -3.54 -17.70 0.65
N PRO A 717 -3.22 -18.55 -0.35
CA PRO A 717 -1.84 -18.76 -0.79
C PRO A 717 -1.30 -17.63 -1.67
N VAL A 718 -2.15 -16.89 -2.37
CA VAL A 718 -1.73 -15.95 -3.41
C VAL A 718 -1.70 -14.50 -2.91
N PHE A 719 -2.73 -14.09 -2.15
CA PHE A 719 -2.90 -12.67 -1.78
C PHE A 719 -2.53 -12.39 -0.33
N ASN A 720 -1.51 -13.07 0.19
CA ASN A 720 -0.94 -12.82 1.52
C ASN A 720 0.37 -12.01 1.45
N ALA A 721 0.64 -11.26 2.53
CA ALA A 721 1.81 -10.40 2.61
C ALA A 721 3.14 -11.17 2.74
N GLU A 722 3.11 -12.43 3.20
CA GLU A 722 4.31 -13.29 3.22
C GLU A 722 4.79 -13.56 1.78
N ARG A 723 3.90 -13.99 0.87
CA ARG A 723 4.21 -14.18 -0.56
C ARG A 723 4.73 -12.87 -1.17
N MET A 724 4.04 -11.75 -0.91
CA MET A 724 4.44 -10.43 -1.42
C MET A 724 5.87 -10.06 -0.99
N VAL A 725 6.21 -10.19 0.29
CA VAL A 725 7.54 -9.86 0.81
C VAL A 725 8.62 -10.82 0.28
N LEU A 726 8.29 -12.10 0.10
CA LEU A 726 9.20 -13.07 -0.53
C LEU A 726 9.50 -12.71 -1.99
N GLU A 727 8.49 -12.25 -2.76
CA GLU A 727 8.69 -11.77 -4.13
C GLU A 727 9.54 -10.50 -4.17
N TYR A 728 9.27 -9.51 -3.30
CA TYR A 728 10.15 -8.34 -3.16
C TYR A 728 11.58 -8.74 -2.82
N THR A 729 11.77 -9.71 -1.93
CA THR A 729 13.10 -10.18 -1.53
C THR A 729 13.83 -10.84 -2.71
N ARG A 730 13.15 -11.72 -3.44
CA ARG A 730 13.72 -12.48 -4.56
C ARG A 730 14.02 -11.59 -5.77
N ASP A 731 13.05 -10.74 -6.16
CA ASP A 731 13.07 -10.08 -7.47
C ASP A 731 13.59 -8.64 -7.40
N TYR A 732 13.58 -8.01 -6.22
CA TYR A 732 13.96 -6.61 -6.02
C TYR A 732 15.09 -6.45 -5.00
N TYR A 733 14.91 -6.80 -3.74
CA TYR A 733 15.87 -6.46 -2.68
C TYR A 733 17.22 -7.12 -2.87
N ARG A 734 17.25 -8.41 -3.20
CA ARG A 734 18.48 -9.13 -3.50
C ARG A 734 19.24 -8.53 -4.68
N LYS A 735 18.52 -8.18 -5.75
CA LYS A 735 19.11 -7.57 -6.95
C LYS A 735 19.68 -6.19 -6.63
N ALA A 736 18.91 -5.36 -5.90
CA ALA A 736 19.35 -4.04 -5.48
C ALA A 736 20.60 -4.11 -4.60
N ALA A 737 20.61 -4.97 -3.56
CA ALA A 737 21.76 -5.14 -2.68
C ALA A 737 23.02 -5.57 -3.43
N ARG A 738 22.87 -6.54 -4.34
CA ARG A 738 23.99 -7.01 -5.17
C ARG A 738 24.52 -5.93 -6.11
N HIS A 739 23.63 -5.21 -6.78
CA HIS A 739 24.00 -4.20 -7.76
C HIS A 739 24.64 -2.98 -7.08
N ALA A 740 24.09 -2.51 -5.96
CA ALA A 740 24.68 -1.42 -5.18
C ALA A 740 26.12 -1.76 -4.73
N ARG A 741 26.33 -2.98 -4.20
CA ARG A 741 27.69 -3.44 -3.84
C ARG A 741 28.63 -3.48 -5.03
N LEU A 742 28.16 -3.97 -6.20
CA LEU A 742 28.96 -4.05 -7.41
C LEU A 742 29.47 -2.67 -7.84
N LEU A 743 28.61 -1.65 -7.82
CA LEU A 743 28.96 -0.29 -8.23
C LEU A 743 29.81 0.45 -7.19
N ALA A 744 29.58 0.21 -5.89
CA ALA A 744 30.26 0.90 -4.80
C ALA A 744 31.65 0.34 -4.47
N GLN A 745 31.99 -0.90 -4.87
CA GLN A 745 33.28 -1.54 -4.57
C GLN A 745 34.47 -0.81 -5.19
N LYS A 746 35.67 -0.99 -4.60
CA LYS A 746 36.95 -0.47 -5.14
C LYS A 746 36.88 1.04 -5.41
N GLU A 747 36.53 1.81 -4.37
CA GLU A 747 36.42 3.29 -4.48
C GLU A 747 35.42 3.72 -5.58
N ALA A 748 34.29 3.02 -5.67
CA ALA A 748 33.24 3.29 -6.65
C ALA A 748 33.64 3.10 -8.12
N ALA A 749 34.60 2.22 -8.41
CA ALA A 749 35.09 2.02 -9.78
C ALA A 749 33.96 1.65 -10.75
N GLY A 750 33.03 0.75 -10.35
CA GLY A 750 31.88 0.38 -11.17
C GLY A 750 30.95 1.56 -11.45
N GLY A 751 30.63 2.37 -10.43
CA GLY A 751 29.82 3.57 -10.56
C GLY A 751 30.45 4.61 -11.48
N ARG A 752 31.75 4.89 -11.32
CA ARG A 752 32.50 5.81 -12.20
C ARG A 752 32.49 5.34 -13.66
N THR A 753 32.79 4.07 -13.89
CA THR A 753 32.77 3.48 -15.23
C THR A 753 31.38 3.61 -15.87
N LEU A 754 30.33 3.25 -15.14
CA LEU A 754 28.95 3.32 -15.65
C LEU A 754 28.51 4.76 -15.94
N ALA A 755 28.77 5.71 -15.03
CA ALA A 755 28.43 7.11 -15.21
C ALA A 755 29.15 7.72 -16.42
N GLN A 756 30.47 7.45 -16.59
CA GLN A 756 31.22 7.92 -17.73
C GLN A 756 30.70 7.31 -19.05
N TRP A 757 30.42 6.03 -19.05
CA TRP A 757 29.86 5.31 -20.20
C TRP A 757 28.49 5.88 -20.59
N LYS A 758 27.59 6.10 -19.64
CA LYS A 758 26.25 6.68 -19.91
C LYS A 758 26.34 8.08 -20.51
N ARG A 759 27.26 8.92 -20.02
CA ARG A 759 27.52 10.25 -20.61
C ARG A 759 27.99 10.14 -22.07
N ALA A 760 28.92 9.22 -22.38
CA ALA A 760 29.39 8.98 -23.72
C ALA A 760 28.26 8.50 -24.65
N VAL A 761 27.46 7.54 -24.18
CA VAL A 761 26.29 7.05 -24.94
C VAL A 761 25.27 8.16 -25.18
N ALA A 762 24.91 8.94 -24.16
CA ALA A 762 23.95 10.03 -24.30
C ALA A 762 24.40 11.09 -25.34
N ALA A 763 25.70 11.39 -25.39
CA ALA A 763 26.26 12.31 -26.38
C ALA A 763 26.26 11.73 -27.80
N ALA A 764 26.54 10.42 -27.95
CA ALA A 764 26.64 9.75 -29.24
C ALA A 764 25.29 9.34 -29.84
N TRP A 765 24.31 8.98 -28.99
CA TRP A 765 23.07 8.33 -29.39
C TRP A 765 22.23 9.08 -30.43
N PRO A 766 22.14 10.42 -30.45
CA PRO A 766 21.38 11.15 -31.47
C PRO A 766 21.88 10.90 -32.91
N GLY A 767 23.13 10.44 -33.07
CA GLY A 767 23.73 10.10 -34.36
C GLY A 767 23.64 8.62 -34.74
N VAL A 768 23.14 7.75 -33.85
CA VAL A 768 23.04 6.31 -34.11
C VAL A 768 21.94 6.03 -35.14
N ARG A 769 22.25 5.27 -36.20
CA ARG A 769 21.32 4.87 -37.27
C ARG A 769 21.65 3.46 -37.74
N LEU A 770 20.61 2.74 -38.17
CA LEU A 770 20.71 1.39 -38.72
C LEU A 770 20.44 1.44 -40.22
N GLU A 771 21.16 0.59 -40.98
CA GLU A 771 20.97 0.38 -42.43
C GLU A 771 21.07 -1.11 -42.76
N HIS A 772 20.38 -1.54 -43.83
CA HIS A 772 20.58 -2.87 -44.39
C HIS A 772 21.95 -3.00 -45.06
N GLY A 773 22.69 -4.04 -44.72
CA GLY A 773 23.94 -4.40 -45.40
C GLY A 773 23.74 -5.41 -46.53
N ASN A 774 22.59 -6.10 -46.58
CA ASN A 774 22.23 -7.04 -47.65
C ASN A 774 20.71 -7.07 -47.79
N ASP A 775 20.24 -7.57 -48.92
CA ASP A 775 18.81 -7.77 -49.19
C ASP A 775 18.22 -8.86 -48.31
N THR A 776 17.00 -8.63 -47.82
CA THR A 776 16.24 -9.62 -47.06
C THR A 776 15.48 -10.50 -48.03
N PRO A 777 15.54 -11.84 -47.94
CA PRO A 777 14.85 -12.76 -48.84
C PRO A 777 13.33 -12.61 -48.60
N GLU A 778 12.54 -12.59 -49.70
CA GLU A 778 11.06 -12.52 -49.62
C GLU A 778 10.43 -13.82 -49.08
N SER A 779 11.14 -14.96 -49.18
CA SER A 779 10.71 -16.27 -48.68
C SER A 779 11.88 -17.19 -48.34
N LEU A 780 11.65 -18.06 -47.37
CA LEU A 780 12.56 -19.10 -46.92
C LEU A 780 11.81 -20.43 -46.80
N LYS A 781 12.46 -21.55 -47.07
CA LYS A 781 11.93 -22.88 -46.75
C LYS A 781 12.25 -23.23 -45.31
N VAL A 782 11.38 -24.03 -44.72
CA VAL A 782 11.63 -24.52 -43.34
C VAL A 782 12.97 -25.25 -43.29
N GLY A 783 13.84 -24.84 -42.36
CA GLY A 783 15.18 -25.37 -42.18
C GLY A 783 16.29 -24.59 -42.89
N GLU A 784 15.95 -23.65 -43.78
CA GLU A 784 16.92 -22.68 -44.31
C GLU A 784 17.24 -21.58 -43.30
N SER A 785 18.47 -21.06 -43.33
CA SER A 785 18.91 -19.94 -42.51
C SER A 785 18.56 -18.60 -43.14
N LEU A 786 18.06 -17.71 -42.37
CA LEU A 786 18.01 -16.28 -42.68
C LEU A 786 19.38 -15.67 -42.35
N HIS A 787 20.03 -15.12 -43.37
CA HIS A 787 21.27 -14.37 -43.23
C HIS A 787 20.96 -12.88 -43.38
N LEU A 788 21.13 -12.11 -42.32
CA LEU A 788 20.89 -10.67 -42.31
C LEU A 788 22.17 -9.95 -41.88
N THR A 789 22.55 -8.91 -42.62
CA THR A 789 23.65 -8.02 -42.23
C THR A 789 23.10 -6.64 -42.00
N ILE A 790 23.38 -6.08 -40.82
CA ILE A 790 22.97 -4.75 -40.40
C ILE A 790 24.21 -3.89 -40.21
N LEU A 791 24.21 -2.73 -40.84
CA LEU A 791 25.21 -1.71 -40.67
C LEU A 791 24.74 -0.65 -39.70
N VAL A 792 25.58 -0.29 -38.72
CA VAL A 792 25.24 0.67 -37.68
C VAL A 792 26.21 1.85 -37.74
N HIS A 793 25.67 3.04 -38.03
CA HIS A 793 26.39 4.29 -37.81
C HIS A 793 26.40 4.54 -36.30
N ALA A 794 27.51 4.28 -35.66
CA ALA A 794 27.59 4.25 -34.20
C ALA A 794 28.01 5.58 -33.54
N ASN A 795 28.35 6.61 -34.36
CA ASN A 795 28.72 7.95 -33.89
C ASN A 795 29.79 7.96 -32.77
N GLY A 796 30.81 7.10 -32.89
CA GLY A 796 31.90 6.96 -31.93
C GLY A 796 31.71 5.91 -30.83
N LEU A 797 30.59 5.20 -30.78
CA LEU A 797 30.40 4.04 -29.91
C LEU A 797 31.08 2.81 -30.52
N HIS A 798 31.48 1.88 -29.64
CA HIS A 798 32.10 0.61 -30.05
C HIS A 798 31.02 -0.49 -30.14
N GLU A 799 31.36 -1.59 -30.79
CA GLU A 799 30.46 -2.76 -30.95
C GLU A 799 29.97 -3.33 -29.62
N ASN A 800 30.79 -3.22 -28.55
CA ASN A 800 30.43 -3.70 -27.20
C ASN A 800 29.52 -2.74 -26.42
N ASP A 801 29.32 -1.51 -26.92
CA ASP A 801 28.44 -0.50 -26.34
C ASP A 801 27.00 -0.66 -26.83
N LEU A 802 26.75 -1.54 -27.79
CA LEU A 802 25.48 -1.72 -28.47
C LEU A 802 25.06 -3.19 -28.46
N ALA A 803 23.78 -3.41 -28.31
CA ALA A 803 23.13 -4.68 -28.65
C ALA A 803 22.21 -4.44 -29.85
N VAL A 804 22.33 -5.30 -30.87
CA VAL A 804 21.45 -5.30 -32.05
C VAL A 804 20.66 -6.60 -32.06
N GLU A 805 19.34 -6.51 -32.21
CA GLU A 805 18.48 -7.69 -32.18
C GLU A 805 17.40 -7.63 -33.26
N CYS A 806 17.01 -8.81 -33.75
CA CYS A 806 15.91 -9.00 -34.68
C CYS A 806 14.72 -9.62 -33.97
N LEU A 807 13.56 -8.99 -34.10
CA LEU A 807 12.28 -9.47 -33.62
C LEU A 807 11.53 -10.16 -34.75
N PHE A 808 11.08 -11.39 -34.53
CA PHE A 808 10.22 -12.14 -35.42
C PHE A 808 8.79 -12.05 -34.88
N GLU A 809 7.92 -11.34 -35.57
CA GLU A 809 6.54 -11.08 -35.20
C GLU A 809 5.57 -11.83 -36.12
N SER A 810 4.45 -12.29 -35.56
CA SER A 810 3.31 -12.78 -36.34
C SER A 810 2.04 -12.17 -35.82
N GLN A 811 1.01 -12.02 -36.63
CA GLN A 811 -0.31 -11.63 -36.17
C GLN A 811 -1.00 -12.81 -35.47
N ASP A 812 -1.69 -12.52 -34.36
CA ASP A 812 -2.60 -13.46 -33.73
C ASP A 812 -4.00 -13.44 -34.39
N GLU A 813 -4.94 -14.18 -33.82
CA GLU A 813 -6.33 -14.25 -34.31
C GLU A 813 -7.08 -12.90 -34.23
N THR A 814 -6.58 -11.96 -33.44
CA THR A 814 -7.15 -10.61 -33.27
C THR A 814 -6.51 -9.58 -34.19
N GLY A 815 -5.42 -9.97 -34.90
CA GLY A 815 -4.62 -9.09 -35.74
C GLY A 815 -3.54 -8.32 -35.01
N GLU A 816 -3.32 -8.60 -33.71
CA GLU A 816 -2.23 -8.00 -32.95
C GLU A 816 -0.88 -8.68 -33.30
N HIS A 817 0.18 -7.86 -33.39
CA HIS A 817 1.54 -8.35 -33.62
C HIS A 817 2.13 -8.90 -32.32
N ILE A 818 2.45 -10.21 -32.34
CA ILE A 818 3.07 -10.90 -31.21
C ILE A 818 4.51 -11.27 -31.58
N VAL A 819 5.47 -10.90 -30.74
CA VAL A 819 6.86 -11.32 -30.86
C VAL A 819 6.97 -12.82 -30.56
N ARG A 820 7.35 -13.61 -31.55
CA ARG A 820 7.54 -15.07 -31.47
C ARG A 820 8.94 -15.47 -31.10
N ALA A 821 9.92 -14.72 -31.61
CA ALA A 821 11.33 -14.93 -31.29
C ALA A 821 12.06 -13.58 -31.26
N GLN A 822 13.09 -13.52 -30.46
CA GLN A 822 14.00 -12.40 -30.33
C GLN A 822 15.41 -12.94 -30.41
N VAL A 823 16.19 -12.51 -31.41
CA VAL A 823 17.51 -13.06 -31.70
C VAL A 823 18.51 -11.90 -31.75
N GLN A 824 19.56 -12.00 -30.96
CA GLN A 824 20.65 -11.03 -30.97
C GLN A 824 21.58 -11.27 -32.15
N LEU A 825 22.01 -10.22 -32.85
CA LEU A 825 22.97 -10.25 -33.92
C LEU A 825 24.39 -10.29 -33.37
N ALA A 826 25.28 -11.04 -34.03
CA ALA A 826 26.69 -11.10 -33.67
C ALA A 826 27.47 -9.93 -34.29
N ALA A 827 28.38 -9.32 -33.52
CA ALA A 827 29.26 -8.29 -34.03
C ALA A 827 30.24 -8.86 -35.04
N GLY A 828 30.42 -8.17 -36.18
CA GLY A 828 31.27 -8.54 -37.33
C GLY A 828 32.40 -7.57 -37.60
N GLY A 829 32.67 -6.64 -36.66
CA GLY A 829 33.72 -5.64 -36.80
C GLY A 829 33.26 -4.35 -37.50
N VAL A 830 34.16 -3.68 -38.21
CA VAL A 830 33.94 -2.36 -38.83
C VAL A 830 34.18 -2.47 -40.34
N ASP A 831 33.30 -1.89 -41.13
CA ASP A 831 33.46 -1.84 -42.58
C ASP A 831 34.46 -0.76 -43.06
N SER A 832 34.63 -0.66 -44.37
CA SER A 832 35.56 0.34 -44.99
C SER A 832 35.09 1.80 -44.81
N GLU A 833 33.82 2.02 -44.42
CA GLU A 833 33.24 3.36 -44.19
C GLU A 833 33.16 3.71 -42.69
N GLY A 834 33.68 2.85 -41.80
CA GLY A 834 33.70 3.04 -40.37
C GLY A 834 32.35 2.69 -39.68
N ARG A 835 31.44 1.99 -40.34
CA ARG A 835 30.18 1.50 -39.76
C ARG A 835 30.42 0.17 -39.07
N LEU A 836 29.75 -0.05 -37.92
CA LEU A 836 29.76 -1.34 -37.27
C LEU A 836 28.86 -2.33 -38.02
N VAL A 837 29.38 -3.55 -38.19
CA VAL A 837 28.67 -4.62 -38.90
C VAL A 837 28.14 -5.63 -37.91
N PHE A 838 26.85 -6.00 -38.06
CA PHE A 838 26.22 -7.04 -37.24
C PHE A 838 25.56 -8.07 -38.11
N HIS A 839 25.72 -9.35 -37.76
CA HIS A 839 25.23 -10.49 -38.55
C HIS A 839 24.21 -11.32 -37.77
N LEU A 840 23.14 -11.69 -38.46
CA LEU A 840 22.19 -12.70 -38.01
C LEU A 840 22.36 -13.92 -38.87
N ASP A 841 22.48 -15.10 -38.28
CA ASP A 841 22.27 -16.40 -38.88
C ASP A 841 21.25 -17.15 -38.02
N HIS A 842 20.01 -17.19 -38.49
CA HIS A 842 18.91 -17.75 -37.72
C HIS A 842 18.00 -18.64 -38.60
N LYS A 843 17.60 -19.80 -38.07
CA LYS A 843 16.62 -20.67 -38.70
C LYS A 843 15.26 -20.45 -38.07
N PRO A 844 14.30 -19.77 -38.76
CA PRO A 844 12.97 -19.61 -38.25
C PRO A 844 12.31 -20.94 -37.91
N GLY A 845 11.83 -21.10 -36.69
CA GLY A 845 11.23 -22.35 -36.21
C GLY A 845 9.74 -22.53 -36.54
N THR A 846 9.09 -21.51 -37.05
CA THR A 846 7.65 -21.50 -37.37
C THR A 846 7.43 -21.15 -38.84
N SER A 847 6.54 -21.88 -39.51
CA SER A 847 6.07 -21.55 -40.86
C SER A 847 4.95 -20.49 -40.81
N GLY A 848 4.76 -19.78 -41.91
CA GLY A 848 3.75 -18.75 -42.08
C GLY A 848 4.36 -17.37 -42.27
N PHE A 849 3.49 -16.37 -42.41
CA PHE A 849 3.93 -15.00 -42.61
C PHE A 849 4.50 -14.44 -41.28
N GLN A 850 5.69 -13.93 -41.33
CA GLN A 850 6.37 -13.27 -40.21
C GLN A 850 6.86 -11.90 -40.64
N THR A 851 6.77 -10.93 -39.76
CA THR A 851 7.36 -9.60 -39.93
C THR A 851 8.66 -9.53 -39.15
N LEU A 852 9.69 -9.04 -39.78
CA LEU A 852 10.99 -8.81 -39.15
C LEU A 852 11.12 -7.35 -38.78
N ARG A 853 11.56 -7.10 -37.53
CA ARG A 853 11.94 -5.75 -37.07
C ARG A 853 13.32 -5.82 -36.45
N VAL A 854 14.19 -4.92 -36.81
CA VAL A 854 15.55 -4.85 -36.26
C VAL A 854 15.68 -3.57 -35.43
N ARG A 855 16.30 -3.71 -34.26
CA ARG A 855 16.57 -2.60 -33.37
C ARG A 855 17.94 -2.68 -32.73
N ALA A 856 18.49 -1.52 -32.39
CA ALA A 856 19.70 -1.39 -31.59
C ALA A 856 19.40 -0.58 -30.32
N TYR A 857 20.06 -0.93 -29.24
CA TYR A 857 20.01 -0.22 -27.97
C TYR A 857 21.38 -0.28 -27.26
N PRO A 858 21.65 0.70 -26.33
CA PRO A 858 22.91 0.71 -25.58
C PRO A 858 23.02 -0.54 -24.67
N TYR A 859 24.20 -1.11 -24.61
CA TYR A 859 24.50 -2.28 -23.77
C TYR A 859 25.75 -2.09 -22.95
N HIS A 860 25.68 -2.37 -21.66
CA HIS A 860 26.83 -2.45 -20.77
C HIS A 860 26.55 -3.48 -19.67
N ALA A 861 27.55 -4.28 -19.28
CA ALA A 861 27.38 -5.34 -18.28
C ALA A 861 26.99 -4.84 -16.86
N LEU A 862 27.19 -3.57 -16.57
CA LEU A 862 26.82 -2.94 -15.31
C LEU A 862 25.41 -2.34 -15.32
N LEU A 863 24.65 -2.38 -16.40
CA LEU A 863 23.25 -1.96 -16.40
C LEU A 863 22.38 -2.91 -15.57
N ALA A 864 21.44 -2.36 -14.81
CA ALA A 864 20.46 -3.16 -14.07
C ALA A 864 19.41 -3.76 -15.01
N HIS A 865 19.07 -3.05 -16.08
CA HIS A 865 18.11 -3.47 -17.11
C HIS A 865 18.59 -3.02 -18.50
N ARG A 866 18.40 -3.87 -19.51
CA ARG A 866 18.84 -3.60 -20.90
C ARG A 866 18.31 -2.30 -21.51
N PHE A 867 17.13 -1.85 -21.06
CA PHE A 867 16.49 -0.61 -21.53
C PHE A 867 16.58 0.55 -20.54
N GLU A 868 17.49 0.45 -19.59
CA GLU A 868 17.69 1.47 -18.55
C GLU A 868 17.96 2.87 -19.10
N MET A 869 18.67 2.96 -20.21
CA MET A 869 19.00 4.23 -20.87
C MET A 869 17.82 4.91 -21.58
N GLY A 870 16.72 4.19 -21.81
CA GLY A 870 15.59 4.72 -22.56
C GLY A 870 15.86 5.01 -24.04
N CYS A 871 16.96 4.51 -24.56
CA CYS A 871 17.45 4.72 -25.93
C CYS A 871 17.20 3.49 -26.79
N MET A 872 16.64 3.68 -27.99
CA MET A 872 16.44 2.62 -28.99
C MET A 872 16.39 3.23 -30.39
N ALA A 873 17.10 2.63 -31.33
CA ALA A 873 17.06 2.97 -32.74
C ALA A 873 16.47 1.77 -33.52
N TRP A 874 15.58 2.04 -34.44
CA TRP A 874 14.95 1.07 -35.33
C TRP A 874 15.48 1.19 -36.75
N LEU A 875 15.59 0.06 -37.45
CA LEU A 875 15.90 0.01 -38.84
C LEU A 875 14.73 0.49 -39.69
#